data_69a9a81c2ba8251af94c41ba6fa47ece
#
_entry.id   69a9a81c2ba8251af94c41ba6fa47ece
#
_cell.length_a   1.000
_cell.length_b   1.000
_cell.length_c   1.000
_cell.angle_alpha   90.00
_cell.angle_beta   90.00
_cell.angle_gamma   90.00
#
_symmetry.space_group_name_H-M   'P 1'
#
loop_
_entity.id
_entity.type
_entity.pdbx_description
1 polymer ?
#
loop_
_entity_poly.entity_id
_entity_poly.type
_entity_poly.pdbx_seq_one_letter_code
_entity_poly.pdbx_strand_id
1 'polypeptide(L)'
;MYNKNMKKALKENKQIILTFVISYIIINILFVINEITPYGTFTTLKVDFFHQYGPMLKELWYRITHSKSLLYSFNMSMGLPIYRNFFNYLSSPFNILLIFFNDKTIITGYSFIIMLRVSFTACTFHYYLENKFKRKDNLFIFISLLYAFSNYFVSYYWNIMWMDGMLFIPLIVLGIENIVNDNKYLLYIISLSLMIMSNYFIGYMCSIYSAIYFILYFIYKLDFKSLKNKKYIKSTLKKVLMFTISSLTVGLLVSFFALPLLKDISTISATNDTWPTSQYYSFSYIEYIINHLSCIPTTTFKTDITNAPNISCGIVSLSLLILFIFNKKIKIKTKIIYILILLSISLAFFIPQLDFIYHALHVPNDLPYRYSFLYSFTLMIICTYSILNIKDIKPYIIIVTYTLIVIFLFLLKLFNIEVITNKILLINFVLITIYFILYLIYYYDHKNVKYVKYGLILISSIEILFNINYNWILSDNENEFYIYYDNIENTIKELNSNNDNFYRIEKTFNTTLNDTSWYNYYGITTFSSMEYESMAILQHNLGLSGNEINSYEYTLNTPIYSLLFNIQYILGYNYDTDYYKEIDSNDLYSTYEFNYKTNLFYTSNKDIKDINIEYDNPIVNQNNLIKSMSGIDKVFSLTERVNKKTIDTIDGIPLIEYTFKNNNTNNYFYNRYNADFFIINDTLYYKNENILDYIDNKYYSSIELQEEDVLINFKNDSDTFKILIGMTYPYDIEVYHINKDNFNKAYEVITKDKINIEKFNESYIKVNTNIKEDKVIFTSIPYDNNLKVYIDGNLIDTYKIDSLLAFDISKGKHNIVIKYQNNLMIVGTIISSITLLSLILIHTKRKN
;
A
#
# COMPACT_ATOMS: atom_id res chain seq x y z
N MET A 1 -41.50 24.11 -5.56
CA MET A 1 -41.29 22.75 -6.13
C MET A 1 -40.07 22.04 -5.52
N TYR A 2 -38.90 22.66 -5.46
CA TYR A 2 -37.64 22.09 -4.92
C TYR A 2 -37.76 21.56 -3.48
N ASN A 3 -38.28 22.35 -2.54
CA ASN A 3 -38.47 21.97 -1.14
C ASN A 3 -39.42 20.79 -0.93
N LYS A 4 -40.46 20.64 -1.78
CA LYS A 4 -41.40 19.53 -1.68
C LYS A 4 -40.79 18.20 -2.18
N ASN A 5 -39.97 18.27 -3.25
CA ASN A 5 -39.24 17.11 -3.76
C ASN A 5 -38.14 16.67 -2.82
N MET A 6 -37.42 17.60 -2.19
CA MET A 6 -36.38 17.31 -1.18
C MET A 6 -36.99 16.64 0.06
N LYS A 7 -38.09 17.18 0.62
CA LYS A 7 -38.80 16.56 1.75
C LYS A 7 -39.32 15.16 1.41
N LYS A 8 -39.78 14.92 0.18
CA LYS A 8 -40.23 13.61 -0.30
C LYS A 8 -39.03 12.64 -0.35
N ALA A 9 -37.91 13.03 -0.96
CA ALA A 9 -36.69 12.23 -1.05
C ALA A 9 -36.12 11.86 0.33
N LEU A 10 -36.08 12.82 1.27
CA LEU A 10 -35.67 12.58 2.65
C LEU A 10 -36.58 11.56 3.36
N LYS A 11 -37.91 11.66 3.15
CA LYS A 11 -38.86 10.71 3.74
C LYS A 11 -38.70 9.30 3.13
N GLU A 12 -38.48 9.23 1.83
CA GLU A 12 -38.29 7.97 1.11
C GLU A 12 -36.98 7.27 1.50
N ASN A 13 -35.92 8.00 1.80
CA ASN A 13 -34.60 7.45 2.17
C ASN A 13 -34.29 7.51 3.69
N LYS A 14 -35.33 7.73 4.53
CA LYS A 14 -35.16 7.93 5.97
C LYS A 14 -34.31 6.83 6.64
N GLN A 15 -34.49 5.57 6.27
CA GLN A 15 -33.78 4.45 6.90
C GLN A 15 -32.31 4.39 6.48
N ILE A 16 -31.99 4.69 5.23
CA ILE A 16 -30.61 4.79 4.74
C ILE A 16 -29.90 5.96 5.44
N ILE A 17 -30.58 7.11 5.57
CA ILE A 17 -30.04 8.26 6.30
C ILE A 17 -29.79 7.90 7.77
N LEU A 18 -30.71 7.18 8.40
CA LEU A 18 -30.54 6.72 9.78
C LEU A 18 -29.36 5.73 9.90
N THR A 19 -29.15 4.87 8.89
CA THR A 19 -27.98 3.99 8.82
C THR A 19 -26.69 4.80 8.77
N PHE A 20 -26.64 5.84 7.92
CA PHE A 20 -25.48 6.76 7.88
C PHE A 20 -25.21 7.39 9.24
N VAL A 21 -26.24 7.98 9.85
CA VAL A 21 -26.10 8.69 11.14
C VAL A 21 -25.62 7.75 12.25
N ILE A 22 -26.19 6.53 12.33
CA ILE A 22 -25.79 5.56 13.38
C ILE A 22 -24.36 5.10 13.15
N SER A 23 -23.98 4.73 11.91
CA SER A 23 -22.64 4.30 11.60
C SER A 23 -21.62 5.41 11.84
N TYR A 24 -21.95 6.65 11.47
CA TYR A 24 -21.10 7.80 11.71
C TYR A 24 -20.92 8.09 13.21
N ILE A 25 -21.98 7.94 14.03
CA ILE A 25 -21.90 8.06 15.48
C ILE A 25 -21.01 6.95 16.08
N ILE A 26 -21.14 5.69 15.63
CA ILE A 26 -20.34 4.57 16.14
C ILE A 26 -18.85 4.83 15.90
N ILE A 27 -18.45 5.22 14.71
CA ILE A 27 -17.03 5.47 14.42
C ILE A 27 -16.49 6.71 15.17
N ASN A 28 -17.34 7.75 15.37
CA ASN A 28 -16.96 8.91 16.18
C ASN A 28 -16.76 8.52 17.66
N ILE A 29 -17.65 7.71 18.24
CA ILE A 29 -17.50 7.21 19.62
C ILE A 29 -16.19 6.45 19.76
N LEU A 30 -15.85 5.59 18.78
CA LEU A 30 -14.58 4.87 18.77
C LEU A 30 -13.38 5.82 18.76
N PHE A 31 -13.40 6.86 17.90
CA PHE A 31 -12.33 7.84 17.81
C PHE A 31 -12.17 8.66 19.09
N VAL A 32 -13.28 9.01 19.75
CA VAL A 32 -13.27 9.67 21.06
C VAL A 32 -12.68 8.77 22.16
N ILE A 33 -13.07 7.48 22.21
CA ILE A 33 -12.57 6.53 23.22
C ILE A 33 -11.07 6.28 23.08
N ASN A 34 -10.56 6.24 21.83
CA ASN A 34 -9.17 5.97 21.54
C ASN A 34 -8.33 7.24 21.28
N GLU A 35 -8.86 8.42 21.62
CA GLU A 35 -8.18 9.71 21.47
C GLU A 35 -7.58 9.94 20.07
N ILE A 36 -8.30 9.47 19.01
CA ILE A 36 -7.86 9.60 17.63
C ILE A 36 -8.24 10.98 17.09
N THR A 37 -7.35 11.61 16.34
CA THR A 37 -7.61 12.92 15.68
C THR A 37 -8.91 12.89 14.86
N PRO A 38 -9.81 13.86 14.99
CA PRO A 38 -9.70 15.19 15.64
C PRO A 38 -10.01 15.23 17.14
N TYR A 39 -10.22 14.12 17.82
CA TYR A 39 -10.65 14.08 19.23
C TYR A 39 -9.51 13.88 20.21
N GLY A 40 -8.31 13.63 19.75
CA GLY A 40 -7.09 13.45 20.52
C GLY A 40 -5.87 13.51 19.61
N THR A 41 -4.74 12.99 20.08
CA THR A 41 -3.44 13.10 19.41
C THR A 41 -3.01 11.85 18.64
N PHE A 42 -3.66 10.70 18.84
CA PHE A 42 -3.37 9.51 18.05
C PHE A 42 -3.91 9.63 16.63
N THR A 43 -3.23 8.97 15.67
CA THR A 43 -3.58 9.05 14.26
C THR A 43 -4.25 7.77 13.75
N THR A 44 -4.72 7.78 12.52
CA THR A 44 -5.13 6.57 11.78
C THR A 44 -4.02 6.01 10.93
N LEU A 45 -2.85 6.66 10.93
CA LEU A 45 -1.68 6.26 10.16
C LEU A 45 -1.05 5.04 10.80
N LYS A 46 -0.90 3.96 10.03
CA LYS A 46 -0.33 2.70 10.49
C LYS A 46 0.32 1.99 9.31
N VAL A 47 1.50 1.40 9.53
CA VAL A 47 2.22 0.59 8.55
C VAL A 47 2.31 1.32 7.18
N ASP A 48 1.76 0.75 6.11
CA ASP A 48 1.81 1.34 4.78
C ASP A 48 1.07 2.69 4.68
N PHE A 49 0.07 2.93 5.51
CA PHE A 49 -0.56 4.26 5.54
C PHE A 49 0.37 5.32 6.12
N PHE A 50 1.22 4.93 7.06
CA PHE A 50 2.27 5.79 7.61
C PHE A 50 3.37 6.01 6.58
N HIS A 51 3.92 4.93 6.01
CA HIS A 51 5.10 4.99 5.17
C HIS A 51 4.83 5.28 3.68
N GLN A 52 3.65 4.93 3.14
CA GLN A 52 3.31 5.05 1.71
C GLN A 52 2.13 6.00 1.45
N TYR A 53 0.90 5.57 1.81
CA TYR A 53 -0.31 6.22 1.32
C TYR A 53 -0.52 7.61 1.89
N GLY A 54 -0.17 7.85 3.14
CA GLY A 54 -0.28 9.14 3.81
C GLY A 54 0.58 10.21 3.12
N PRO A 55 1.91 9.99 3.00
CA PRO A 55 2.79 10.88 2.25
C PRO A 55 2.35 11.12 0.80
N MET A 56 2.02 10.05 0.07
CA MET A 56 1.59 10.15 -1.33
C MET A 56 0.27 10.90 -1.51
N LEU A 57 -0.68 10.76 -0.57
CA LEU A 57 -1.92 11.55 -0.56
C LEU A 57 -1.66 13.02 -0.29
N LYS A 58 -0.71 13.34 0.59
CA LYS A 58 -0.29 14.72 0.84
C LYS A 58 0.38 15.32 -0.39
N GLU A 59 1.23 14.57 -1.08
CA GLU A 59 1.81 15.01 -2.35
C GLU A 59 0.72 15.25 -3.41
N LEU A 60 -0.25 14.35 -3.56
CA LEU A 60 -1.38 14.54 -4.47
C LEU A 60 -2.17 15.79 -4.13
N TRP A 61 -2.45 16.03 -2.85
CA TRP A 61 -3.09 17.25 -2.36
C TRP A 61 -2.28 18.49 -2.76
N TYR A 62 -0.96 18.46 -2.50
CA TYR A 62 -0.06 19.57 -2.86
C TYR A 62 -0.06 19.84 -4.36
N ARG A 63 0.04 18.81 -5.19
CA ARG A 63 0.03 18.92 -6.66
C ARG A 63 -1.25 19.53 -7.19
N ILE A 64 -2.40 19.11 -6.66
CA ILE A 64 -3.70 19.65 -7.06
C ILE A 64 -3.84 21.12 -6.64
N THR A 65 -3.50 21.46 -5.40
CA THR A 65 -3.67 22.81 -4.85
C THR A 65 -2.66 23.80 -5.40
N HIS A 66 -1.48 23.36 -5.82
CA HIS A 66 -0.40 24.20 -6.39
C HIS A 66 -0.23 24.02 -7.90
N SER A 67 -1.19 23.41 -8.59
CA SER A 67 -1.18 23.24 -10.06
C SER A 67 0.10 22.60 -10.62
N LYS A 68 0.67 21.63 -9.92
CA LYS A 68 1.84 20.87 -10.36
C LYS A 68 1.43 19.78 -11.35
N SER A 69 2.40 19.23 -12.10
CA SER A 69 2.17 18.13 -13.05
C SER A 69 1.59 16.90 -12.36
N LEU A 70 0.60 16.26 -12.98
CA LEU A 70 0.04 14.95 -12.58
C LEU A 70 0.52 13.81 -13.49
N LEU A 71 1.56 14.04 -14.32
CA LEU A 71 2.07 13.02 -15.25
C LEU A 71 3.29 12.29 -14.69
N TYR A 72 4.24 13.04 -14.13
CA TYR A 72 5.52 12.52 -13.64
C TYR A 72 5.95 13.29 -12.39
N SER A 73 6.52 12.60 -11.41
CA SER A 73 6.98 13.19 -10.14
C SER A 73 8.42 12.81 -9.84
N PHE A 74 9.23 13.78 -9.42
CA PHE A 74 10.54 13.56 -8.82
C PHE A 74 10.51 13.55 -7.28
N ASN A 75 9.35 13.78 -6.68
CA ASN A 75 9.13 13.59 -5.24
C ASN A 75 8.81 12.10 -4.90
N MET A 76 8.41 11.32 -5.90
CA MET A 76 8.21 9.89 -5.77
C MET A 76 9.45 9.20 -6.32
N SER A 77 10.27 8.61 -5.44
CA SER A 77 11.53 8.00 -5.89
C SER A 77 12.44 9.04 -6.59
N MET A 78 13.34 8.59 -7.42
CA MET A 78 14.20 9.43 -8.27
C MET A 78 13.48 9.99 -9.49
N GLY A 79 12.20 9.66 -9.67
CA GLY A 79 11.33 10.03 -10.77
C GLY A 79 10.43 8.86 -11.18
N LEU A 80 9.11 9.02 -11.02
CA LEU A 80 8.12 7.98 -11.30
C LEU A 80 6.88 8.57 -12.00
N PRO A 81 6.27 7.86 -12.98
CA PRO A 81 4.98 8.25 -13.51
C PRO A 81 3.89 8.17 -12.46
N ILE A 82 3.20 9.29 -12.20
CA ILE A 82 2.22 9.39 -11.10
C ILE A 82 1.08 8.39 -11.22
N TYR A 83 0.61 8.08 -12.45
CA TYR A 83 -0.51 7.17 -12.65
C TYR A 83 -0.27 5.77 -12.06
N ARG A 84 0.97 5.33 -11.93
CA ARG A 84 1.33 4.03 -11.31
C ARG A 84 0.83 3.99 -9.85
N ASN A 85 1.21 4.95 -9.03
CA ASN A 85 0.74 5.07 -7.65
C ASN A 85 -0.70 5.57 -7.56
N PHE A 86 -1.13 6.44 -8.49
CA PHE A 86 -2.46 7.04 -8.46
C PHE A 86 -3.57 6.00 -8.48
N PHE A 87 -3.57 5.07 -9.44
CA PHE A 87 -4.62 4.05 -9.57
C PHE A 87 -4.42 2.83 -8.66
N ASN A 88 -3.31 2.78 -7.92
CA ASN A 88 -3.11 1.79 -6.88
C ASN A 88 -3.56 2.31 -5.49
N TYR A 89 -3.29 3.59 -5.18
CA TYR A 89 -3.47 4.11 -3.82
C TYR A 89 -4.38 5.35 -3.73
N LEU A 90 -4.38 6.24 -4.72
CA LEU A 90 -4.78 7.63 -4.56
C LEU A 90 -6.10 8.00 -5.24
N SER A 91 -6.59 7.19 -6.16
CA SER A 91 -7.69 7.54 -7.08
C SER A 91 -9.10 7.36 -6.49
N SER A 92 -9.23 7.01 -5.23
CA SER A 92 -10.55 6.94 -4.59
C SER A 92 -11.28 8.29 -4.66
N PRO A 93 -12.60 8.31 -5.01
CA PRO A 93 -13.37 9.55 -5.06
C PRO A 93 -13.39 10.33 -3.75
N PHE A 94 -13.23 9.65 -2.61
CA PHE A 94 -13.19 10.30 -1.30
C PHE A 94 -11.94 11.15 -1.10
N ASN A 95 -10.84 10.83 -1.75
CA ASN A 95 -9.57 11.54 -1.56
C ASN A 95 -9.64 13.00 -2.07
N ILE A 96 -10.59 13.32 -2.96
CA ILE A 96 -10.81 14.71 -3.39
C ILE A 96 -11.22 15.62 -2.22
N LEU A 97 -11.80 15.06 -1.16
CA LEU A 97 -12.19 15.81 0.02
C LEU A 97 -10.98 16.38 0.78
N LEU A 98 -9.78 15.87 0.53
CA LEU A 98 -8.54 16.39 1.14
C LEU A 98 -8.25 17.84 0.72
N ILE A 99 -8.78 18.31 -0.41
CA ILE A 99 -8.62 19.74 -0.83
C ILE A 99 -9.18 20.74 0.19
N PHE A 100 -10.05 20.31 1.10
CA PHE A 100 -10.61 21.16 2.16
C PHE A 100 -9.72 21.23 3.41
N PHE A 101 -8.61 20.51 3.43
CA PHE A 101 -7.63 20.49 4.52
C PHE A 101 -6.34 21.17 4.07
N ASN A 102 -5.46 21.48 5.01
CA ASN A 102 -4.15 22.07 4.75
C ASN A 102 -3.04 21.18 5.33
N ASP A 103 -1.79 21.59 5.16
CA ASP A 103 -0.61 20.84 5.62
C ASP A 103 -0.71 20.36 7.08
N LYS A 104 -1.19 21.23 7.99
CA LYS A 104 -1.29 20.94 9.43
C LYS A 104 -2.56 20.19 9.84
N THR A 105 -3.50 19.99 8.92
CA THR A 105 -4.77 19.33 9.20
C THR A 105 -5.03 18.12 8.28
N ILE A 106 -4.07 17.78 7.42
CA ILE A 106 -4.22 16.70 6.43
C ILE A 106 -4.45 15.34 7.11
N ILE A 107 -3.80 15.08 8.25
CA ILE A 107 -3.98 13.85 9.04
C ILE A 107 -5.42 13.77 9.58
N THR A 108 -5.96 14.87 10.07
CA THR A 108 -7.40 14.97 10.42
C THR A 108 -8.28 14.68 9.21
N GLY A 109 -7.88 15.14 8.01
CA GLY A 109 -8.55 14.81 6.76
C GLY A 109 -8.59 13.31 6.45
N TYR A 110 -7.51 12.59 6.73
CA TYR A 110 -7.47 11.13 6.58
C TYR A 110 -8.47 10.43 7.51
N SER A 111 -8.51 10.83 8.77
CA SER A 111 -9.50 10.35 9.74
C SER A 111 -10.93 10.60 9.27
N PHE A 112 -11.22 11.79 8.78
CA PHE A 112 -12.53 12.16 8.25
C PHE A 112 -12.95 11.29 7.05
N ILE A 113 -12.04 11.00 6.12
CA ILE A 113 -12.30 10.13 4.97
C ILE A 113 -12.63 8.71 5.41
N ILE A 114 -11.93 8.16 6.41
CA ILE A 114 -12.21 6.82 6.95
C ILE A 114 -13.61 6.78 7.57
N MET A 115 -13.97 7.78 8.39
CA MET A 115 -15.30 7.87 8.97
C MET A 115 -16.41 7.93 7.92
N LEU A 116 -16.21 8.69 6.84
CA LEU A 116 -17.17 8.76 5.75
C LEU A 116 -17.26 7.43 4.99
N ARG A 117 -16.15 6.79 4.66
CA ARG A 117 -16.12 5.52 3.91
C ARG A 117 -16.90 4.41 4.60
N VAL A 118 -16.66 4.19 5.90
CA VAL A 118 -17.37 3.15 6.64
C VAL A 118 -18.87 3.45 6.73
N SER A 119 -19.23 4.74 6.90
CA SER A 119 -20.62 5.16 6.94
C SER A 119 -21.34 4.99 5.59
N PHE A 120 -20.69 5.33 4.49
CA PHE A 120 -21.23 5.07 3.15
C PHE A 120 -21.26 3.58 2.81
N THR A 121 -20.33 2.77 3.31
CA THR A 121 -20.35 1.31 3.17
C THR A 121 -21.62 0.73 3.78
N ALA A 122 -22.00 1.17 5.00
CA ALA A 122 -23.26 0.78 5.61
C ALA A 122 -24.46 1.20 4.76
N CYS A 123 -24.44 2.41 4.18
CA CYS A 123 -25.51 2.92 3.31
C CYS A 123 -25.67 2.14 2.01
N THR A 124 -24.58 1.84 1.32
CA THR A 124 -24.63 1.10 0.04
C THR A 124 -25.15 -0.31 0.24
N PHE A 125 -24.77 -0.97 1.35
CA PHE A 125 -25.32 -2.28 1.68
C PHE A 125 -26.81 -2.20 2.07
N HIS A 126 -27.23 -1.21 2.87
CA HIS A 126 -28.63 -0.99 3.19
C HIS A 126 -29.46 -0.76 1.90
N TYR A 127 -28.97 0.10 1.00
CA TYR A 127 -29.61 0.37 -0.28
C TYR A 127 -29.74 -0.91 -1.12
N TYR A 128 -28.71 -1.76 -1.15
CA TYR A 128 -28.76 -3.06 -1.78
C TYR A 128 -29.86 -3.95 -1.19
N LEU A 129 -29.96 -4.04 0.14
CA LEU A 129 -30.98 -4.85 0.82
C LEU A 129 -32.40 -4.37 0.54
N GLU A 130 -32.66 -3.05 0.56
CA GLU A 130 -33.98 -2.49 0.21
C GLU A 130 -34.39 -2.89 -1.23
N ASN A 131 -33.47 -2.79 -2.18
CA ASN A 131 -33.74 -3.11 -3.58
C ASN A 131 -33.90 -4.63 -3.80
N LYS A 132 -33.07 -5.45 -3.17
CA LYS A 132 -33.11 -6.90 -3.27
C LYS A 132 -34.41 -7.48 -2.70
N PHE A 133 -34.78 -7.05 -1.51
CA PHE A 133 -35.97 -7.58 -0.81
C PHE A 133 -37.25 -6.77 -1.11
N LYS A 134 -37.14 -5.68 -1.87
CA LYS A 134 -38.23 -4.78 -2.27
C LYS A 134 -39.10 -4.33 -1.07
N ARG A 135 -38.44 -4.01 0.06
CA ARG A 135 -39.08 -3.57 1.28
C ARG A 135 -38.17 -2.62 2.06
N LYS A 136 -38.77 -1.80 2.92
CA LYS A 136 -38.06 -0.94 3.86
C LYS A 136 -38.21 -1.52 5.24
N ASP A 137 -37.11 -1.80 5.91
CA ASP A 137 -37.10 -2.45 7.22
C ASP A 137 -35.91 -2.00 8.08
N ASN A 138 -36.14 -1.67 9.35
CA ASN A 138 -35.08 -1.28 10.28
C ASN A 138 -34.09 -2.43 10.56
N LEU A 139 -34.44 -3.68 10.29
CA LEU A 139 -33.50 -4.81 10.32
C LEU A 139 -32.33 -4.65 9.35
N PHE A 140 -32.53 -3.88 8.26
CA PHE A 140 -31.44 -3.60 7.33
C PHE A 140 -30.39 -2.68 7.95
N ILE A 141 -30.75 -1.79 8.88
CA ILE A 141 -29.79 -0.99 9.65
C ILE A 141 -28.87 -1.93 10.45
N PHE A 142 -29.47 -2.83 11.23
CA PHE A 142 -28.76 -3.83 12.03
C PHE A 142 -27.73 -4.63 11.20
N ILE A 143 -28.18 -5.21 10.10
CA ILE A 143 -27.32 -6.03 9.24
C ILE A 143 -26.24 -5.18 8.53
N SER A 144 -26.57 -3.96 8.14
CA SER A 144 -25.62 -3.07 7.42
C SER A 144 -24.50 -2.57 8.34
N LEU A 145 -24.79 -2.35 9.61
CA LEU A 145 -23.76 -2.03 10.59
C LEU A 145 -22.79 -3.19 10.78
N LEU A 146 -23.28 -4.42 10.94
CA LEU A 146 -22.44 -5.60 11.09
C LEU A 146 -21.54 -5.86 9.85
N TYR A 147 -22.05 -5.54 8.65
CA TYR A 147 -21.25 -5.60 7.43
C TYR A 147 -20.14 -4.56 7.41
N ALA A 148 -20.50 -3.28 7.60
CA ALA A 148 -19.57 -2.17 7.48
C ALA A 148 -18.45 -2.20 8.53
N PHE A 149 -18.75 -2.69 9.73
CA PHE A 149 -17.82 -2.82 10.84
C PHE A 149 -17.33 -4.26 11.07
N SER A 150 -17.31 -5.09 10.02
CA SER A 150 -16.75 -6.45 10.09
C SER A 150 -15.24 -6.41 10.42
N ASN A 151 -14.68 -7.56 10.82
CA ASN A 151 -13.25 -7.65 11.10
C ASN A 151 -12.37 -7.28 9.89
N TYR A 152 -12.87 -7.36 8.66
CA TYR A 152 -12.16 -6.81 7.50
C TYR A 152 -11.89 -5.31 7.64
N PHE A 153 -12.89 -4.52 8.04
CA PHE A 153 -12.71 -3.10 8.31
C PHE A 153 -11.70 -2.89 9.44
N VAL A 154 -11.83 -3.63 10.53
CA VAL A 154 -10.97 -3.48 11.72
C VAL A 154 -9.51 -3.76 11.41
N SER A 155 -9.23 -4.80 10.60
CA SER A 155 -7.88 -5.20 10.22
C SER A 155 -7.25 -4.26 9.20
N TYR A 156 -8.05 -3.75 8.24
CA TYR A 156 -7.54 -3.11 7.04
C TYR A 156 -8.01 -1.66 6.84
N TYR A 157 -8.56 -0.99 7.87
CA TYR A 157 -9.04 0.40 7.76
C TYR A 157 -7.96 1.38 7.25
N TRP A 158 -6.71 1.11 7.59
CA TRP A 158 -5.55 1.88 7.16
C TRP A 158 -5.18 1.65 5.68
N ASN A 159 -5.57 0.54 5.07
CA ASN A 159 -5.58 0.37 3.61
C ASN A 159 -6.81 1.06 3.02
N ILE A 160 -6.83 2.38 3.07
CA ILE A 160 -8.03 3.20 2.83
C ILE A 160 -8.71 2.94 1.49
N MET A 161 -7.95 2.58 0.44
CA MET A 161 -8.45 2.25 -0.89
C MET A 161 -9.11 0.85 -0.95
N TRP A 162 -8.78 -0.07 -0.02
CA TRP A 162 -9.43 -1.38 0.04
C TRP A 162 -10.86 -1.28 0.57
N MET A 163 -11.15 -0.28 1.41
CA MET A 163 -12.49 -0.02 1.92
C MET A 163 -13.49 0.30 0.80
N ASP A 164 -13.02 0.82 -0.32
CA ASP A 164 -13.86 1.05 -1.50
C ASP A 164 -14.40 -0.27 -2.07
N GLY A 165 -13.72 -1.40 -1.91
CA GLY A 165 -14.22 -2.74 -2.23
C GLY A 165 -15.49 -3.08 -1.45
N MET A 166 -15.50 -2.84 -0.12
CA MET A 166 -16.69 -3.02 0.71
C MET A 166 -17.84 -2.08 0.30
N LEU A 167 -17.52 -0.85 -0.09
CA LEU A 167 -18.50 0.15 -0.50
C LEU A 167 -19.16 -0.17 -1.83
N PHE A 168 -18.37 -0.60 -2.85
CA PHE A 168 -18.87 -0.80 -4.21
C PHE A 168 -19.48 -2.18 -4.46
N ILE A 169 -19.03 -3.26 -3.75
CA ILE A 169 -19.54 -4.61 -4.02
C ILE A 169 -21.06 -4.75 -3.89
N PRO A 170 -21.76 -4.10 -2.93
CA PRO A 170 -23.23 -4.13 -2.89
C PRO A 170 -23.89 -3.55 -4.15
N LEU A 171 -23.30 -2.47 -4.70
CA LEU A 171 -23.80 -1.82 -5.92
C LEU A 171 -23.50 -2.64 -7.18
N ILE A 172 -22.34 -3.25 -7.25
CA ILE A 172 -21.90 -4.15 -8.33
C ILE A 172 -22.87 -5.33 -8.40
N VAL A 173 -23.11 -5.99 -7.26
CA VAL A 173 -24.02 -7.14 -7.20
C VAL A 173 -25.46 -6.75 -7.50
N LEU A 174 -25.95 -5.61 -7.02
CA LEU A 174 -27.26 -5.09 -7.40
C LEU A 174 -27.35 -4.85 -8.92
N GLY A 175 -26.28 -4.33 -9.51
CA GLY A 175 -26.16 -4.16 -10.97
C GLY A 175 -26.27 -5.49 -11.72
N ILE A 176 -25.60 -6.55 -11.23
CA ILE A 176 -25.72 -7.91 -11.79
C ILE A 176 -27.15 -8.43 -11.67
N GLU A 177 -27.77 -8.28 -10.49
CA GLU A 177 -29.16 -8.69 -10.28
C GLU A 177 -30.12 -7.94 -11.20
N ASN A 178 -29.88 -6.65 -11.46
CA ASN A 178 -30.66 -5.83 -12.40
C ASN A 178 -30.48 -6.29 -13.86
N ILE A 179 -29.29 -6.74 -14.26
CA ILE A 179 -29.07 -7.35 -15.59
C ILE A 179 -29.93 -8.62 -15.72
N VAL A 180 -29.88 -9.49 -14.72
CA VAL A 180 -30.58 -10.79 -14.78
C VAL A 180 -32.09 -10.63 -14.63
N ASN A 181 -32.61 -9.71 -13.79
CA ASN A 181 -34.01 -9.55 -13.51
C ASN A 181 -34.69 -8.59 -14.50
N ASP A 182 -34.09 -7.43 -14.78
CA ASP A 182 -34.72 -6.27 -15.40
C ASP A 182 -34.10 -5.84 -16.74
N ASN A 183 -33.03 -6.51 -17.19
CA ASN A 183 -32.19 -6.13 -18.34
C ASN A 183 -31.62 -4.69 -18.23
N LYS A 184 -31.24 -4.25 -17.03
CA LYS A 184 -30.61 -2.96 -16.73
C LYS A 184 -29.14 -3.17 -16.38
N TYR A 185 -28.21 -2.52 -17.08
CA TYR A 185 -26.78 -2.76 -16.99
C TYR A 185 -25.97 -1.59 -16.42
N LEU A 186 -26.54 -0.38 -16.40
CA LEU A 186 -25.77 0.84 -16.15
C LEU A 186 -25.15 0.86 -14.73
N LEU A 187 -25.89 0.40 -13.71
CA LEU A 187 -25.38 0.35 -12.34
C LEU A 187 -24.14 -0.55 -12.23
N TYR A 188 -24.17 -1.72 -12.88
CA TYR A 188 -23.03 -2.64 -12.93
C TYR A 188 -21.81 -1.97 -13.58
N ILE A 189 -21.98 -1.36 -14.75
CA ILE A 189 -20.90 -0.71 -15.48
C ILE A 189 -20.28 0.40 -14.61
N ILE A 190 -21.09 1.31 -14.07
CA ILE A 190 -20.60 2.45 -13.30
C ILE A 190 -19.90 1.97 -12.02
N SER A 191 -20.54 1.10 -11.23
CA SER A 191 -19.99 0.69 -9.93
C SER A 191 -18.71 -0.12 -10.06
N LEU A 192 -18.61 -1.02 -11.05
CA LEU A 192 -17.39 -1.79 -11.25
C LEU A 192 -16.27 -0.94 -11.86
N SER A 193 -16.59 -0.01 -12.79
CA SER A 193 -15.58 0.93 -13.31
C SER A 193 -15.01 1.82 -12.22
N LEU A 194 -15.86 2.38 -11.35
CA LEU A 194 -15.40 3.19 -10.21
C LEU A 194 -14.55 2.37 -9.24
N MET A 195 -14.92 1.11 -8.98
CA MET A 195 -14.13 0.24 -8.12
C MET A 195 -12.73 -0.03 -8.70
N ILE A 196 -12.64 -0.38 -9.98
CA ILE A 196 -11.35 -0.62 -10.65
C ILE A 196 -10.53 0.67 -10.71
N MET A 197 -11.17 1.82 -10.90
CA MET A 197 -10.49 3.12 -10.87
C MET A 197 -9.98 3.46 -9.47
N SER A 198 -10.74 3.17 -8.41
CA SER A 198 -10.33 3.47 -7.02
C SER A 198 -9.12 2.64 -6.58
N ASN A 199 -9.08 1.37 -6.95
CA ASN A 199 -7.95 0.45 -6.76
C ASN A 199 -8.12 -0.72 -7.73
N TYR A 200 -7.20 -0.88 -8.65
CA TYR A 200 -7.30 -1.93 -9.69
C TYR A 200 -7.17 -3.33 -9.11
N PHE A 201 -6.39 -3.52 -8.05
CA PHE A 201 -6.14 -4.83 -7.44
C PHE A 201 -7.40 -5.37 -6.73
N ILE A 202 -8.05 -4.57 -5.89
CA ILE A 202 -9.34 -4.92 -5.27
C ILE A 202 -10.45 -4.99 -6.33
N GLY A 203 -10.39 -4.13 -7.35
CA GLY A 203 -11.29 -4.17 -8.51
C GLY A 203 -11.20 -5.48 -9.28
N TYR A 204 -10.01 -6.06 -9.41
CA TYR A 204 -9.81 -7.40 -9.98
C TYR A 204 -10.51 -8.48 -9.14
N MET A 205 -10.34 -8.48 -7.81
CA MET A 205 -11.02 -9.40 -6.89
C MET A 205 -12.55 -9.29 -7.01
N CYS A 206 -13.07 -8.05 -7.06
CA CYS A 206 -14.49 -7.79 -7.31
C CYS A 206 -14.96 -8.31 -8.68
N SER A 207 -14.09 -8.28 -9.69
CA SER A 207 -14.41 -8.77 -11.05
C SER A 207 -14.54 -10.30 -11.08
N ILE A 208 -13.63 -11.03 -10.42
CA ILE A 208 -13.73 -12.49 -10.25
C ILE A 208 -15.02 -12.85 -9.53
N TYR A 209 -15.28 -12.20 -8.40
CA TYR A 209 -16.50 -12.44 -7.63
C TYR A 209 -17.75 -12.13 -8.46
N SER A 210 -17.74 -11.06 -9.26
CA SER A 210 -18.85 -10.69 -10.15
C SER A 210 -19.17 -11.78 -11.17
N ALA A 211 -18.14 -12.41 -11.75
CA ALA A 211 -18.31 -13.53 -12.67
C ALA A 211 -18.93 -14.76 -11.98
N ILE A 212 -18.40 -15.14 -10.82
CA ILE A 212 -18.92 -16.27 -10.02
C ILE A 212 -20.37 -15.98 -9.59
N TYR A 213 -20.62 -14.78 -9.05
CA TYR A 213 -21.96 -14.39 -8.61
C TYR A 213 -22.96 -14.38 -9.78
N PHE A 214 -22.58 -13.82 -10.94
CA PHE A 214 -23.42 -13.82 -12.13
C PHE A 214 -23.78 -15.24 -12.54
N ILE A 215 -22.83 -16.15 -12.67
CA ILE A 215 -23.06 -17.53 -13.08
C ILE A 215 -24.05 -18.21 -12.13
N LEU A 216 -23.79 -18.18 -10.84
CA LEU A 216 -24.62 -18.85 -9.84
C LEU A 216 -26.01 -18.21 -9.71
N TYR A 217 -26.10 -16.87 -9.71
CA TYR A 217 -27.36 -16.15 -9.63
C TYR A 217 -28.18 -16.31 -10.91
N PHE A 218 -27.54 -16.38 -12.07
CA PHE A 218 -28.18 -16.68 -13.35
C PHE A 218 -28.78 -18.07 -13.34
N ILE A 219 -28.05 -19.11 -12.91
CA ILE A 219 -28.56 -20.48 -12.73
C ILE A 219 -29.73 -20.51 -11.73
N TYR A 220 -29.62 -19.74 -10.64
CA TYR A 220 -30.72 -19.60 -9.68
C TYR A 220 -32.02 -19.11 -10.34
N LYS A 221 -31.93 -18.19 -11.29
CA LYS A 221 -33.08 -17.58 -11.99
C LYS A 221 -33.57 -18.39 -13.20
N LEU A 222 -32.79 -19.39 -13.67
CA LEU A 222 -33.20 -20.25 -14.78
C LEU A 222 -34.44 -21.08 -14.42
N ASP A 223 -35.40 -21.08 -15.34
CA ASP A 223 -36.45 -22.08 -15.40
C ASP A 223 -36.06 -23.18 -16.41
N PHE A 224 -35.55 -24.28 -15.88
CA PHE A 224 -35.07 -25.40 -16.69
C PHE A 224 -36.17 -26.02 -17.56
N LYS A 225 -37.46 -25.95 -17.12
CA LYS A 225 -38.59 -26.46 -17.91
C LYS A 225 -38.83 -25.62 -19.17
N SER A 226 -38.64 -24.31 -19.06
CA SER A 226 -38.82 -23.36 -20.16
C SER A 226 -37.66 -23.36 -21.18
N LEU A 227 -36.54 -24.08 -20.93
CA LEU A 227 -35.42 -24.21 -21.88
C LEU A 227 -35.80 -24.92 -23.21
N LYS A 228 -36.95 -25.56 -23.30
CA LYS A 228 -37.51 -26.10 -24.57
C LYS A 228 -38.10 -25.01 -25.48
N ASN A 229 -38.38 -23.83 -24.96
CA ASN A 229 -38.98 -22.70 -25.69
C ASN A 229 -37.88 -21.81 -26.30
N LYS A 230 -37.83 -21.71 -27.64
CA LYS A 230 -36.85 -20.88 -28.38
C LYS A 230 -36.87 -19.41 -27.96
N LYS A 231 -38.04 -18.82 -27.65
CA LYS A 231 -38.20 -17.43 -27.22
C LYS A 231 -37.53 -17.23 -25.81
N TYR A 232 -37.70 -18.21 -24.92
CA TYR A 232 -37.08 -18.20 -23.61
C TYR A 232 -35.55 -18.32 -23.73
N ILE A 233 -35.05 -19.23 -24.56
CA ILE A 233 -33.59 -19.39 -24.81
C ILE A 233 -33.00 -18.06 -25.32
N LYS A 234 -33.62 -17.39 -26.31
CA LYS A 234 -33.18 -16.11 -26.87
C LYS A 234 -33.14 -15.02 -25.79
N SER A 235 -34.16 -14.96 -24.91
CA SER A 235 -34.19 -14.03 -23.78
C SER A 235 -33.07 -14.31 -22.76
N THR A 236 -32.79 -15.57 -22.50
CA THR A 236 -31.77 -16.04 -21.57
C THR A 236 -30.37 -15.74 -22.10
N LEU A 237 -30.09 -16.04 -23.37
CA LEU A 237 -28.84 -15.71 -24.05
C LEU A 237 -28.58 -14.19 -24.08
N LYS A 238 -29.64 -13.38 -24.26
CA LYS A 238 -29.53 -11.91 -24.20
C LYS A 238 -28.97 -11.41 -22.87
N LYS A 239 -29.33 -12.04 -21.74
CA LYS A 239 -28.81 -11.66 -20.40
C LYS A 239 -27.34 -11.99 -20.28
N VAL A 240 -26.90 -13.16 -20.75
CA VAL A 240 -25.49 -13.53 -20.79
C VAL A 240 -24.70 -12.54 -21.64
N LEU A 241 -25.17 -12.28 -22.87
CA LEU A 241 -24.54 -11.30 -23.77
C LEU A 241 -24.48 -9.91 -23.15
N MET A 242 -25.56 -9.49 -22.46
CA MET A 242 -25.61 -8.19 -21.79
C MET A 242 -24.55 -8.10 -20.65
N PHE A 243 -24.41 -9.14 -19.85
CA PHE A 243 -23.36 -9.19 -18.81
C PHE A 243 -21.96 -9.11 -19.44
N THR A 244 -21.70 -9.93 -20.47
CA THR A 244 -20.42 -9.96 -21.18
C THR A 244 -20.07 -8.60 -21.80
N ILE A 245 -21.02 -8.00 -22.55
CA ILE A 245 -20.82 -6.68 -23.16
C ILE A 245 -20.61 -5.62 -22.08
N SER A 246 -21.37 -5.67 -20.98
CA SER A 246 -21.20 -4.72 -19.88
C SER A 246 -19.83 -4.85 -19.23
N SER A 247 -19.32 -6.06 -19.03
CA SER A 247 -17.97 -6.30 -18.48
C SER A 247 -16.88 -5.82 -19.44
N LEU A 248 -17.02 -6.06 -20.74
CA LEU A 248 -16.12 -5.51 -21.75
C LEU A 248 -16.17 -3.97 -21.77
N THR A 249 -17.36 -3.38 -21.62
CA THR A 249 -17.52 -1.93 -21.54
C THR A 249 -16.81 -1.33 -20.32
N VAL A 250 -16.81 -2.02 -19.19
CA VAL A 250 -16.02 -1.63 -18.00
C VAL A 250 -14.53 -1.58 -18.37
N GLY A 251 -13.99 -2.64 -18.98
CA GLY A 251 -12.60 -2.68 -19.43
C GLY A 251 -12.25 -1.53 -20.40
N LEU A 252 -13.15 -1.22 -21.35
CA LEU A 252 -12.97 -0.11 -22.29
C LEU A 252 -13.02 1.27 -21.57
N LEU A 253 -13.87 1.43 -20.56
CA LEU A 253 -13.96 2.69 -19.80
C LEU A 253 -12.72 2.97 -18.96
N VAL A 254 -12.05 1.93 -18.45
CA VAL A 254 -10.84 2.09 -17.62
C VAL A 254 -9.55 1.99 -18.44
N SER A 255 -9.63 1.84 -19.76
CA SER A 255 -8.47 1.62 -20.64
C SER A 255 -7.45 2.76 -20.61
N PHE A 256 -7.85 3.99 -20.26
CA PHE A 256 -6.96 5.15 -20.19
C PHE A 256 -5.80 4.96 -19.20
N PHE A 257 -5.96 4.17 -18.16
CA PHE A 257 -4.88 3.80 -17.25
C PHE A 257 -4.55 2.30 -17.30
N ALA A 258 -5.52 1.44 -17.60
CA ALA A 258 -5.31 0.00 -17.59
C ALA A 258 -4.32 -0.45 -18.69
N LEU A 259 -4.36 0.18 -19.88
CA LEU A 259 -3.42 -0.17 -20.97
C LEU A 259 -1.96 0.13 -20.61
N PRO A 260 -1.57 1.35 -20.15
CA PRO A 260 -0.21 1.59 -19.72
C PRO A 260 0.17 0.74 -18.49
N LEU A 261 -0.72 0.58 -17.53
CA LEU A 261 -0.47 -0.20 -16.32
C LEU A 261 -0.17 -1.68 -16.62
N LEU A 262 -0.93 -2.32 -17.53
CA LEU A 262 -0.69 -3.71 -17.93
C LEU A 262 0.70 -3.92 -18.53
N LYS A 263 1.26 -2.91 -19.21
CA LYS A 263 2.65 -2.95 -19.69
C LYS A 263 3.64 -2.79 -18.53
N ASP A 264 3.36 -1.88 -17.61
CA ASP A 264 4.28 -1.53 -16.54
C ASP A 264 4.32 -2.56 -15.39
N ILE A 265 3.27 -3.39 -15.23
CA ILE A 265 3.26 -4.50 -14.26
C ILE A 265 4.50 -5.41 -14.42
N SER A 266 5.02 -5.60 -15.63
CA SER A 266 6.25 -6.38 -15.85
C SER A 266 7.53 -5.71 -15.33
N THR A 267 7.46 -4.51 -14.80
CA THR A 267 8.63 -3.76 -14.25
C THR A 267 8.64 -3.73 -12.73
N ILE A 268 7.65 -4.33 -12.09
CA ILE A 268 7.54 -4.45 -10.63
C ILE A 268 7.74 -5.91 -10.21
N SER A 269 8.17 -6.13 -8.98
CA SER A 269 8.48 -7.47 -8.43
C SER A 269 7.28 -8.43 -8.36
N ALA A 270 6.05 -7.91 -8.25
CA ALA A 270 4.84 -8.72 -8.07
C ALA A 270 4.52 -9.71 -9.21
N THR A 271 5.27 -9.70 -10.33
CA THR A 271 5.03 -10.62 -11.48
C THR A 271 5.98 -11.81 -11.53
N ASN A 272 6.92 -11.91 -10.60
CA ASN A 272 7.95 -12.95 -10.60
C ASN A 272 7.52 -14.22 -9.84
N ASP A 273 6.30 -14.24 -9.28
CA ASP A 273 5.80 -15.35 -8.49
C ASP A 273 5.47 -16.59 -9.33
N THR A 274 5.84 -17.75 -8.79
CA THR A 274 5.55 -19.06 -9.38
C THR A 274 4.23 -19.62 -8.87
N TRP A 275 3.64 -20.56 -9.61
CA TRP A 275 2.40 -21.22 -9.21
C TRP A 275 2.56 -21.93 -7.85
N PRO A 276 1.75 -21.61 -6.82
CA PRO A 276 1.97 -22.10 -5.46
C PRO A 276 1.65 -23.58 -5.33
N THR A 277 2.50 -24.30 -4.65
CA THR A 277 2.34 -25.73 -4.33
C THR A 277 1.91 -25.98 -2.88
N SER A 278 2.15 -25.01 -1.99
CA SER A 278 1.77 -25.06 -0.57
C SER A 278 1.05 -23.78 -0.17
N GLN A 279 0.35 -23.83 0.94
CA GLN A 279 -0.33 -22.67 1.51
C GLN A 279 0.68 -21.77 2.20
N TYR A 280 0.64 -20.47 1.90
CA TYR A 280 1.53 -19.48 2.49
C TYR A 280 1.14 -19.16 3.95
N TYR A 281 -0.16 -18.96 4.19
CA TYR A 281 -0.76 -18.85 5.52
C TYR A 281 -1.56 -20.11 5.82
N SER A 282 -1.18 -20.83 6.88
CA SER A 282 -1.90 -22.05 7.30
C SER A 282 -2.72 -21.77 8.55
N PHE A 283 -3.95 -22.26 8.56
CA PHE A 283 -4.86 -22.21 9.71
C PHE A 283 -5.75 -23.45 9.72
N SER A 284 -6.26 -23.80 10.89
CA SER A 284 -7.13 -24.96 11.06
C SER A 284 -8.60 -24.64 10.76
N TYR A 285 -9.41 -25.69 10.50
CA TYR A 285 -10.86 -25.54 10.37
C TYR A 285 -11.52 -24.95 11.62
N ILE A 286 -10.95 -25.21 12.81
CA ILE A 286 -11.45 -24.67 14.07
C ILE A 286 -11.20 -23.16 14.12
N GLU A 287 -10.01 -22.68 13.75
CA GLU A 287 -9.70 -21.24 13.67
C GLU A 287 -10.60 -20.53 12.66
N TYR A 288 -10.90 -21.17 11.53
CA TYR A 288 -11.87 -20.60 10.58
C TYR A 288 -13.26 -20.40 11.19
N ILE A 289 -13.75 -21.36 12.01
CA ILE A 289 -15.04 -21.22 12.71
C ILE A 289 -14.95 -20.17 13.81
N ILE A 290 -13.87 -20.14 14.58
CA ILE A 290 -13.60 -19.18 15.64
C ILE A 290 -13.62 -17.75 15.10
N ASN A 291 -13.11 -17.51 13.90
CA ASN A 291 -13.11 -16.21 13.26
C ASN A 291 -14.49 -15.65 12.87
N HIS A 292 -15.58 -16.32 13.26
CA HIS A 292 -16.94 -15.75 13.26
C HIS A 292 -17.35 -15.18 14.62
N LEU A 293 -16.56 -15.40 15.67
CA LEU A 293 -16.82 -14.84 17.01
C LEU A 293 -16.46 -13.36 17.07
N SER A 294 -16.98 -12.67 18.08
CA SER A 294 -16.63 -11.27 18.36
C SER A 294 -15.36 -11.18 19.19
N CYS A 295 -14.61 -10.10 19.05
CA CYS A 295 -13.36 -9.83 19.77
C CYS A 295 -12.26 -10.89 19.53
N ILE A 296 -12.27 -11.57 18.38
CA ILE A 296 -11.16 -12.41 17.97
C ILE A 296 -10.05 -11.52 17.42
N PRO A 297 -8.76 -11.76 17.80
CA PRO A 297 -7.63 -11.06 17.22
C PRO A 297 -7.65 -11.13 15.69
N THR A 298 -7.40 -10.00 15.06
CA THR A 298 -7.37 -9.91 13.60
C THR A 298 -6.01 -10.34 13.06
N THR A 299 -6.00 -10.93 11.88
CA THR A 299 -4.78 -11.30 11.15
C THR A 299 -4.40 -10.16 10.19
N THR A 300 -3.21 -9.61 10.34
CA THR A 300 -2.62 -8.60 9.45
C THR A 300 -1.29 -9.09 8.88
N PHE A 301 -0.41 -9.58 9.71
CA PHE A 301 0.93 -10.01 9.36
C PHE A 301 1.11 -11.52 9.58
N LYS A 302 2.13 -12.08 8.95
CA LYS A 302 2.48 -13.51 9.03
C LYS A 302 2.81 -13.99 10.46
N THR A 303 3.21 -13.08 11.32
CA THR A 303 3.59 -13.34 12.73
C THR A 303 2.44 -13.18 13.72
N ASP A 304 1.23 -12.86 13.24
CA ASP A 304 0.06 -12.73 14.10
C ASP A 304 -0.32 -14.05 14.77
N ILE A 305 -1.00 -13.96 15.91
CA ILE A 305 -1.44 -15.09 16.74
C ILE A 305 -2.33 -16.06 15.93
N THR A 306 -3.08 -15.53 14.96
CA THR A 306 -3.94 -16.29 14.06
C THR A 306 -3.62 -15.96 12.61
N ASN A 307 -3.58 -16.96 11.75
CA ASN A 307 -3.41 -16.78 10.30
C ASN A 307 -4.73 -16.92 9.53
N ALA A 308 -5.86 -16.99 10.21
CA ALA A 308 -7.16 -17.21 9.60
C ALA A 308 -7.76 -15.90 9.02
N PRO A 309 -8.64 -15.97 8.00
CA PRO A 309 -9.18 -14.80 7.31
C PRO A 309 -10.07 -13.93 8.22
N ASN A 310 -10.03 -12.62 8.04
CA ASN A 310 -10.79 -11.62 8.81
C ASN A 310 -12.27 -11.56 8.36
N ILE A 311 -13.09 -12.47 8.85
CA ILE A 311 -14.48 -12.69 8.38
C ILE A 311 -15.57 -12.42 9.42
N SER A 312 -15.22 -12.11 10.68
CA SER A 312 -16.24 -11.86 11.70
C SER A 312 -17.14 -10.68 11.35
N CYS A 313 -18.42 -10.92 11.46
CA CYS A 313 -19.48 -9.92 11.40
C CYS A 313 -20.33 -9.98 12.70
N GLY A 314 -19.66 -10.24 13.84
CA GLY A 314 -20.29 -10.49 15.14
C GLY A 314 -20.80 -11.93 15.30
N ILE A 315 -20.87 -12.41 16.56
CA ILE A 315 -21.34 -13.77 16.88
C ILE A 315 -22.74 -14.05 16.36
N VAL A 316 -23.55 -13.00 16.24
CA VAL A 316 -24.90 -13.09 15.69
C VAL A 316 -24.94 -13.66 14.28
N SER A 317 -23.89 -13.44 13.47
CA SER A 317 -23.80 -13.94 12.11
C SER A 317 -23.75 -15.47 12.06
N LEU A 318 -23.02 -16.10 12.99
CA LEU A 318 -22.96 -17.56 13.10
C LEU A 318 -24.34 -18.14 13.46
N SER A 319 -25.07 -17.53 14.39
CA SER A 319 -26.42 -17.97 14.75
C SER A 319 -27.41 -17.87 13.58
N LEU A 320 -27.35 -16.74 12.82
CA LEU A 320 -28.22 -16.52 11.67
C LEU A 320 -27.89 -17.45 10.51
N LEU A 321 -26.62 -17.82 10.31
CA LEU A 321 -26.19 -18.80 9.32
C LEU A 321 -26.80 -20.19 9.64
N ILE A 322 -26.73 -20.64 10.89
CA ILE A 322 -27.34 -21.90 11.31
C ILE A 322 -28.86 -21.86 11.09
N LEU A 323 -29.52 -20.79 11.55
CA LEU A 323 -30.96 -20.61 11.35
C LEU A 323 -31.37 -20.57 9.87
N PHE A 324 -30.51 -20.02 8.96
CA PHE A 324 -30.75 -20.06 7.53
C PHE A 324 -30.87 -21.47 6.98
N ILE A 325 -29.97 -22.35 7.43
CA ILE A 325 -29.92 -23.73 6.97
C ILE A 325 -31.22 -24.48 7.35
N PHE A 326 -31.68 -24.27 8.60
CA PHE A 326 -32.85 -24.99 9.15
C PHE A 326 -34.19 -24.33 8.85
N ASN A 327 -34.26 -23.10 8.31
CA ASN A 327 -35.50 -22.39 8.01
C ASN A 327 -36.20 -23.01 6.78
N LYS A 328 -37.36 -23.68 6.99
CA LYS A 328 -38.12 -24.34 5.96
C LYS A 328 -38.83 -23.37 4.99
N LYS A 329 -39.03 -22.10 5.34
CA LYS A 329 -39.69 -21.10 4.48
C LYS A 329 -38.73 -20.58 3.41
N ILE A 330 -37.43 -20.61 3.67
CA ILE A 330 -36.44 -20.25 2.67
C ILE A 330 -36.32 -21.39 1.66
N LYS A 331 -36.60 -21.09 0.39
CA LYS A 331 -36.55 -22.07 -0.69
C LYS A 331 -35.18 -22.75 -0.75
N ILE A 332 -35.19 -24.07 -0.89
CA ILE A 332 -33.95 -24.88 -0.96
C ILE A 332 -33.03 -24.39 -2.07
N LYS A 333 -33.56 -23.97 -3.23
CA LYS A 333 -32.77 -23.37 -4.31
C LYS A 333 -32.03 -22.10 -3.84
N THR A 334 -32.64 -21.26 -3.01
CA THR A 334 -32.02 -20.07 -2.44
C THR A 334 -30.88 -20.46 -1.50
N LYS A 335 -31.10 -21.45 -0.64
CA LYS A 335 -30.06 -21.95 0.28
C LYS A 335 -28.85 -22.47 -0.48
N ILE A 336 -29.10 -23.38 -1.43
CA ILE A 336 -28.01 -23.97 -2.23
C ILE A 336 -27.17 -22.88 -2.90
N ILE A 337 -27.78 -21.92 -3.58
CA ILE A 337 -27.05 -20.90 -4.34
C ILE A 337 -26.20 -20.01 -3.41
N TYR A 338 -26.74 -19.48 -2.31
CA TYR A 338 -25.97 -18.62 -1.42
C TYR A 338 -24.91 -19.40 -0.64
N ILE A 339 -25.16 -20.66 -0.29
CA ILE A 339 -24.11 -21.52 0.28
C ILE A 339 -23.02 -21.82 -0.75
N LEU A 340 -23.35 -22.04 -2.01
CA LEU A 340 -22.33 -22.25 -3.06
C LEU A 340 -21.48 -20.99 -3.29
N ILE A 341 -22.08 -19.78 -3.28
CA ILE A 341 -21.35 -18.53 -3.38
C ILE A 341 -20.41 -18.39 -2.17
N LEU A 342 -20.91 -18.63 -0.95
CA LEU A 342 -20.09 -18.57 0.26
C LEU A 342 -18.94 -19.59 0.23
N LEU A 343 -19.23 -20.83 -0.17
CA LEU A 343 -18.23 -21.91 -0.28
C LEU A 343 -17.17 -21.60 -1.35
N SER A 344 -17.52 -20.94 -2.46
CA SER A 344 -16.55 -20.60 -3.50
C SER A 344 -15.45 -19.67 -2.99
N ILE A 345 -15.79 -18.75 -2.06
CA ILE A 345 -14.82 -17.87 -1.40
C ILE A 345 -14.08 -18.64 -0.30
N SER A 346 -14.82 -19.43 0.50
CA SER A 346 -14.19 -20.26 1.56
C SER A 346 -13.13 -21.22 1.00
N LEU A 347 -13.38 -21.83 -0.15
CA LEU A 347 -12.40 -22.70 -0.80
C LEU A 347 -11.14 -21.96 -1.19
N ALA A 348 -11.23 -20.68 -1.56
CA ALA A 348 -10.06 -19.88 -1.86
C ALA A 348 -9.18 -19.63 -0.61
N PHE A 349 -9.75 -19.61 0.60
CA PHE A 349 -8.95 -19.52 1.83
C PHE A 349 -8.13 -20.79 2.12
N PHE A 350 -8.57 -21.96 1.65
CA PHE A 350 -7.92 -23.25 1.91
C PHE A 350 -7.11 -23.79 0.74
N ILE A 351 -7.34 -23.29 -0.47
CA ILE A 351 -6.69 -23.80 -1.69
C ILE A 351 -5.73 -22.72 -2.21
N PRO A 352 -4.40 -22.91 -2.10
CA PRO A 352 -3.41 -21.89 -2.43
C PRO A 352 -3.51 -21.39 -3.88
N GLN A 353 -3.91 -22.25 -4.83
CA GLN A 353 -4.08 -21.86 -6.23
C GLN A 353 -5.27 -20.91 -6.43
N LEU A 354 -6.34 -21.08 -5.66
CA LEU A 354 -7.49 -20.17 -5.70
C LEU A 354 -7.17 -18.84 -5.01
N ASP A 355 -6.45 -18.88 -3.89
CA ASP A 355 -5.93 -17.69 -3.22
C ASP A 355 -5.03 -16.87 -4.15
N PHE A 356 -4.08 -17.52 -4.81
CA PHE A 356 -3.21 -16.93 -5.82
C PHE A 356 -3.99 -16.27 -6.98
N ILE A 357 -5.04 -16.93 -7.49
CA ILE A 357 -5.91 -16.35 -8.52
C ILE A 357 -6.61 -15.10 -7.98
N TYR A 358 -7.15 -15.12 -6.76
CA TYR A 358 -7.79 -13.94 -6.16
C TYR A 358 -6.82 -12.79 -5.95
N HIS A 359 -5.55 -13.06 -5.67
CA HIS A 359 -4.48 -12.08 -5.53
C HIS A 359 -3.79 -11.68 -6.85
N ALA A 360 -4.48 -11.85 -7.99
CA ALA A 360 -4.01 -11.47 -9.32
C ALA A 360 -2.70 -12.16 -9.74
N LEU A 361 -2.57 -13.45 -9.42
CA LEU A 361 -1.40 -14.30 -9.70
C LEU A 361 -0.15 -13.84 -8.95
N HIS A 362 -0.33 -13.35 -7.74
CA HIS A 362 0.72 -12.94 -6.82
C HIS A 362 0.53 -13.59 -5.45
N VAL A 363 1.61 -13.94 -4.78
CA VAL A 363 1.62 -14.39 -3.38
C VAL A 363 1.85 -13.18 -2.49
N PRO A 364 0.88 -12.74 -1.67
CA PRO A 364 1.08 -11.59 -0.81
C PRO A 364 2.16 -11.91 0.25
N ASN A 365 3.14 -11.04 0.39
CA ASN A 365 4.17 -11.15 1.42
C ASN A 365 3.55 -11.10 2.82
N ASP A 366 2.64 -10.14 3.00
CA ASP A 366 1.84 -9.93 4.21
C ASP A 366 0.38 -9.57 3.85
N LEU A 367 -0.47 -9.37 4.87
CA LEU A 367 -1.87 -8.98 4.71
C LEU A 367 -2.68 -10.01 3.90
N PRO A 368 -2.89 -11.23 4.45
CA PRO A 368 -3.52 -12.33 3.73
C PRO A 368 -5.01 -12.09 3.47
N TYR A 369 -5.57 -12.84 2.52
CA TYR A 369 -7.01 -12.91 2.26
C TYR A 369 -7.68 -11.54 2.05
N ARG A 370 -7.04 -10.66 1.29
CA ARG A 370 -7.51 -9.29 0.98
C ARG A 370 -8.92 -9.24 0.38
N TYR A 371 -9.42 -10.36 -0.10
CA TYR A 371 -10.78 -10.55 -0.65
C TYR A 371 -11.82 -11.04 0.39
N SER A 372 -11.46 -11.17 1.68
CA SER A 372 -12.37 -11.71 2.72
C SER A 372 -13.63 -10.86 2.97
N PHE A 373 -13.64 -9.57 2.56
CA PHE A 373 -14.86 -8.76 2.56
C PHE A 373 -15.99 -9.30 1.66
N LEU A 374 -15.64 -10.05 0.61
CA LEU A 374 -16.61 -10.72 -0.28
C LEU A 374 -17.36 -11.85 0.45
N TYR A 375 -16.64 -12.55 1.34
CA TYR A 375 -17.23 -13.51 2.26
C TYR A 375 -18.20 -12.84 3.23
N SER A 376 -17.77 -11.79 3.92
CA SER A 376 -18.57 -11.00 4.85
C SER A 376 -19.84 -10.45 4.17
N PHE A 377 -19.72 -9.93 2.95
CA PHE A 377 -20.85 -9.47 2.13
C PHE A 377 -21.87 -10.60 1.88
N THR A 378 -21.40 -11.77 1.45
CA THR A 378 -22.26 -12.94 1.16
C THR A 378 -22.91 -13.47 2.44
N LEU A 379 -22.16 -13.57 3.53
CA LEU A 379 -22.66 -14.00 4.83
C LEU A 379 -23.78 -13.10 5.33
N MET A 380 -23.62 -11.78 5.19
CA MET A 380 -24.65 -10.83 5.63
C MET A 380 -25.93 -10.88 4.76
N ILE A 381 -25.85 -11.25 3.49
CA ILE A 381 -27.03 -11.56 2.68
C ILE A 381 -27.77 -12.79 3.23
N ILE A 382 -27.03 -13.84 3.57
CA ILE A 382 -27.56 -15.06 4.19
C ILE A 382 -28.25 -14.73 5.52
N CYS A 383 -27.58 -13.96 6.37
CA CYS A 383 -28.12 -13.48 7.64
C CYS A 383 -29.40 -12.67 7.47
N THR A 384 -29.48 -11.86 6.40
CA THR A 384 -30.69 -11.08 6.08
C THR A 384 -31.86 -12.01 5.75
N TYR A 385 -31.65 -13.04 4.93
CA TYR A 385 -32.70 -14.04 4.65
C TYR A 385 -33.19 -14.70 5.93
N SER A 386 -32.28 -15.04 6.85
CA SER A 386 -32.60 -15.69 8.10
C SER A 386 -33.45 -14.80 9.03
N ILE A 387 -32.98 -13.59 9.32
CA ILE A 387 -33.66 -12.68 10.26
C ILE A 387 -35.04 -12.20 9.76
N LEU A 388 -35.20 -12.00 8.44
CA LEU A 388 -36.48 -11.63 7.85
C LEU A 388 -37.53 -12.73 7.94
N ASN A 389 -37.12 -14.00 8.03
CA ASN A 389 -38.00 -15.18 8.10
C ASN A 389 -37.89 -15.89 9.46
N ILE A 390 -37.41 -15.22 10.51
CA ILE A 390 -37.19 -15.86 11.82
C ILE A 390 -38.52 -16.33 12.44
N LYS A 391 -39.63 -15.62 12.20
CA LYS A 391 -40.99 -15.99 12.66
C LYS A 391 -41.53 -17.28 12.05
N ASP A 392 -40.94 -17.71 10.96
CA ASP A 392 -41.36 -18.96 10.26
C ASP A 392 -40.51 -20.16 10.72
N ILE A 393 -39.57 -19.97 11.66
CA ILE A 393 -38.75 -21.03 12.25
C ILE A 393 -39.48 -21.56 13.49
N LYS A 394 -39.51 -22.87 13.69
CA LYS A 394 -40.03 -23.45 14.93
C LYS A 394 -39.16 -23.03 16.12
N PRO A 395 -39.71 -22.57 17.25
CA PRO A 395 -38.97 -22.04 18.41
C PRO A 395 -37.86 -22.98 18.92
N TYR A 396 -38.12 -24.29 18.90
CA TYR A 396 -37.12 -25.26 19.36
C TYR A 396 -35.82 -25.21 18.51
N ILE A 397 -35.88 -24.81 17.22
CA ILE A 397 -34.70 -24.66 16.39
C ILE A 397 -33.87 -23.46 16.87
N ILE A 398 -34.52 -22.37 17.32
CA ILE A 398 -33.83 -21.22 17.89
C ILE A 398 -33.12 -21.63 19.18
N ILE A 399 -33.79 -22.43 20.03
CA ILE A 399 -33.23 -22.96 21.29
C ILE A 399 -32.04 -23.89 20.98
N VAL A 400 -32.20 -24.84 20.04
CA VAL A 400 -31.12 -25.76 19.64
C VAL A 400 -29.92 -24.99 19.08
N THR A 401 -30.15 -23.97 18.26
CA THR A 401 -29.06 -23.14 17.72
C THR A 401 -28.29 -22.44 18.85
N TYR A 402 -28.99 -21.86 19.81
CA TYR A 402 -28.36 -21.25 20.99
C TYR A 402 -27.54 -22.29 21.78
N THR A 403 -28.15 -23.43 22.09
CA THR A 403 -27.49 -24.52 22.86
C THR A 403 -26.22 -25.01 22.13
N LEU A 404 -26.28 -25.20 20.82
CA LEU A 404 -25.10 -25.59 20.03
C LEU A 404 -23.96 -24.57 20.11
N ILE A 405 -24.28 -23.27 20.04
CA ILE A 405 -23.26 -22.21 20.14
C ILE A 405 -22.68 -22.17 21.57
N VAL A 406 -23.52 -22.30 22.61
CA VAL A 406 -23.04 -22.33 24.00
C VAL A 406 -22.15 -23.57 24.25
N ILE A 407 -22.55 -24.74 23.76
CA ILE A 407 -21.71 -25.95 23.82
C ILE A 407 -20.38 -25.72 23.09
N PHE A 408 -20.40 -25.11 21.90
CA PHE A 408 -19.20 -24.77 21.16
C PHE A 408 -18.26 -23.87 21.97
N LEU A 409 -18.78 -22.78 22.56
CA LEU A 409 -18.00 -21.89 23.43
C LEU A 409 -17.41 -22.63 24.63
N PHE A 410 -18.18 -23.54 25.24
CA PHE A 410 -17.71 -24.38 26.35
C PHE A 410 -16.60 -25.35 25.91
N LEU A 411 -16.73 -25.97 24.74
CA LEU A 411 -15.69 -26.85 24.18
C LEU A 411 -14.40 -26.07 23.88
N LEU A 412 -14.49 -24.84 23.33
CA LEU A 412 -13.32 -24.00 23.13
C LEU A 412 -12.55 -23.73 24.44
N LYS A 413 -13.28 -23.55 25.56
CA LYS A 413 -12.66 -23.42 26.89
C LYS A 413 -11.97 -24.70 27.33
N LEU A 414 -12.60 -25.88 27.13
CA LEU A 414 -12.03 -27.18 27.53
C LEU A 414 -10.76 -27.53 26.76
N PHE A 415 -10.70 -27.18 25.48
CA PHE A 415 -9.54 -27.46 24.63
C PHE A 415 -8.41 -26.44 24.75
N ASN A 416 -8.56 -25.41 25.59
CA ASN A 416 -7.56 -24.37 25.86
C ASN A 416 -6.91 -23.83 24.57
N ILE A 417 -7.73 -23.43 23.60
CA ILE A 417 -7.23 -22.86 22.33
C ILE A 417 -6.57 -21.52 22.64
N GLU A 418 -5.32 -21.37 22.27
CA GLU A 418 -4.42 -20.26 22.63
C GLU A 418 -5.03 -18.89 22.34
N VAL A 419 -5.67 -18.72 21.19
CA VAL A 419 -6.31 -17.48 20.75
C VAL A 419 -7.52 -17.07 21.62
N ILE A 420 -8.11 -18.01 22.40
CA ILE A 420 -9.38 -17.85 23.08
C ILE A 420 -9.18 -17.55 24.59
N THR A 421 -9.26 -16.27 24.95
CA THR A 421 -9.25 -15.86 26.37
C THR A 421 -10.61 -16.05 27.06
N ASN A 422 -10.61 -16.19 28.39
CA ASN A 422 -11.86 -16.22 29.16
C ASN A 422 -12.73 -14.96 28.95
N LYS A 423 -12.11 -13.81 28.66
CA LYS A 423 -12.81 -12.55 28.35
C LYS A 423 -13.57 -12.66 27.03
N ILE A 424 -12.95 -13.19 25.99
CA ILE A 424 -13.58 -13.45 24.69
C ILE A 424 -14.78 -14.39 24.83
N LEU A 425 -14.61 -15.50 25.56
CA LEU A 425 -15.69 -16.46 25.80
C LEU A 425 -16.86 -15.83 26.53
N LEU A 426 -16.59 -15.05 27.58
CA LEU A 426 -17.65 -14.36 28.36
C LEU A 426 -18.42 -13.35 27.50
N ILE A 427 -17.70 -12.52 26.72
CA ILE A 427 -18.32 -11.53 25.82
C ILE A 427 -19.26 -12.25 24.83
N ASN A 428 -18.78 -13.30 24.16
CA ASN A 428 -19.57 -14.03 23.18
C ASN A 428 -20.75 -14.77 23.82
N PHE A 429 -20.59 -15.32 25.01
CA PHE A 429 -21.69 -15.95 25.75
C PHE A 429 -22.80 -14.94 26.14
N VAL A 430 -22.40 -13.77 26.62
CA VAL A 430 -23.36 -12.71 26.97
C VAL A 430 -24.08 -12.19 25.71
N LEU A 431 -23.34 -11.89 24.65
CA LEU A 431 -23.92 -11.39 23.41
C LEU A 431 -24.90 -12.39 22.79
N ILE A 432 -24.51 -13.64 22.63
CA ILE A 432 -25.41 -14.65 22.03
C ILE A 432 -26.65 -14.90 22.88
N THR A 433 -26.53 -14.81 24.22
CA THR A 433 -27.68 -14.92 25.15
C THR A 433 -28.65 -13.76 24.95
N ILE A 434 -28.15 -12.51 24.80
CA ILE A 434 -29.02 -11.35 24.55
C ILE A 434 -29.70 -11.48 23.19
N TYR A 435 -28.96 -11.87 22.13
CA TYR A 435 -29.56 -12.10 20.80
C TYR A 435 -30.62 -13.20 20.85
N PHE A 436 -30.37 -14.28 21.56
CA PHE A 436 -31.33 -15.37 21.73
C PHE A 436 -32.61 -14.88 22.38
N ILE A 437 -32.53 -14.08 23.47
CA ILE A 437 -33.70 -13.48 24.14
C ILE A 437 -34.44 -12.57 23.15
N LEU A 438 -33.74 -11.71 22.40
CA LEU A 438 -34.36 -10.84 21.42
C LEU A 438 -35.03 -11.63 20.27
N TYR A 439 -34.49 -12.76 19.85
CA TYR A 439 -35.12 -13.65 18.86
C TYR A 439 -36.41 -14.28 19.40
N LEU A 440 -36.45 -14.71 20.66
CA LEU A 440 -37.65 -15.25 21.25
C LEU A 440 -38.72 -14.17 21.43
N ILE A 441 -38.34 -12.97 21.87
CA ILE A 441 -39.30 -11.84 21.96
C ILE A 441 -39.80 -11.47 20.54
N TYR A 442 -38.93 -11.41 19.53
CA TYR A 442 -39.35 -11.16 18.16
C TYR A 442 -40.30 -12.21 17.63
N TYR A 443 -40.11 -13.47 18.05
CA TYR A 443 -40.96 -14.58 17.64
C TYR A 443 -42.36 -14.54 18.29
N TYR A 444 -42.41 -14.38 19.62
CA TYR A 444 -43.67 -14.48 20.41
C TYR A 444 -44.44 -13.17 20.50
N ASP A 445 -43.78 -12.04 20.58
CA ASP A 445 -44.42 -10.76 20.77
C ASP A 445 -44.68 -10.04 19.46
N HIS A 446 -45.95 -10.01 19.05
CA HIS A 446 -46.33 -9.32 17.81
C HIS A 446 -46.53 -7.80 18.01
N LYS A 447 -46.71 -7.33 19.27
CA LYS A 447 -47.00 -5.91 19.56
C LYS A 447 -45.71 -5.08 19.64
N ASN A 448 -44.62 -5.64 20.16
CA ASN A 448 -43.37 -4.94 20.45
C ASN A 448 -42.27 -5.14 19.40
N VAL A 449 -42.60 -5.68 18.26
CA VAL A 449 -41.64 -5.95 17.13
C VAL A 449 -40.76 -4.75 16.84
N LYS A 450 -41.28 -3.53 16.90
CA LYS A 450 -40.50 -2.31 16.64
C LYS A 450 -39.38 -2.11 17.67
N TYR A 451 -39.67 -2.36 18.95
CA TYR A 451 -38.68 -2.20 20.01
C TYR A 451 -37.58 -3.28 19.94
N VAL A 452 -37.97 -4.51 19.57
CA VAL A 452 -36.97 -5.58 19.33
C VAL A 452 -36.02 -5.23 18.19
N LYS A 453 -36.50 -4.63 17.11
CA LYS A 453 -35.60 -4.13 16.02
C LYS A 453 -34.63 -3.07 16.51
N TYR A 454 -35.08 -2.16 17.36
CA TYR A 454 -34.19 -1.17 17.99
C TYR A 454 -33.22 -1.82 18.99
N GLY A 455 -33.66 -2.83 19.73
CA GLY A 455 -32.81 -3.64 20.58
C GLY A 455 -31.70 -4.35 19.82
N LEU A 456 -32.01 -4.93 18.65
CA LEU A 456 -31.02 -5.55 17.77
C LEU A 456 -30.01 -4.53 17.23
N ILE A 457 -30.44 -3.33 16.85
CA ILE A 457 -29.55 -2.25 16.41
C ILE A 457 -28.64 -1.81 17.57
N LEU A 458 -29.18 -1.64 18.76
CA LEU A 458 -28.43 -1.20 19.95
C LEU A 458 -27.37 -2.24 20.34
N ILE A 459 -27.76 -3.52 20.46
CA ILE A 459 -26.81 -4.56 20.91
C ILE A 459 -25.72 -4.81 19.86
N SER A 460 -26.06 -4.74 18.56
CA SER A 460 -25.02 -4.82 17.51
C SER A 460 -24.08 -3.62 17.53
N SER A 461 -24.56 -2.42 17.81
CA SER A 461 -23.69 -1.24 17.96
C SER A 461 -22.74 -1.40 19.15
N ILE A 462 -23.22 -1.95 20.27
CA ILE A 462 -22.40 -2.26 21.44
C ILE A 462 -21.38 -3.37 21.09
N GLU A 463 -21.80 -4.45 20.44
CA GLU A 463 -20.92 -5.53 19.99
C GLU A 463 -19.81 -4.99 19.07
N ILE A 464 -20.16 -4.14 18.11
CA ILE A 464 -19.23 -3.49 17.20
C ILE A 464 -18.19 -2.66 17.97
N LEU A 465 -18.64 -1.82 18.92
CA LEU A 465 -17.73 -1.00 19.74
C LEU A 465 -16.77 -1.88 20.56
N PHE A 466 -17.26 -2.95 21.18
CA PHE A 466 -16.39 -3.90 21.89
C PHE A 466 -15.38 -4.59 20.95
N ASN A 467 -15.84 -5.09 19.80
CA ASN A 467 -14.99 -5.80 18.85
C ASN A 467 -13.90 -4.90 18.25
N ILE A 468 -14.26 -3.67 17.88
CA ILE A 468 -13.29 -2.74 17.30
C ILE A 468 -12.31 -2.28 18.37
N ASN A 469 -12.79 -1.86 19.54
CA ASN A 469 -11.90 -1.40 20.61
C ASN A 469 -10.95 -2.49 21.12
N TYR A 470 -11.35 -3.76 21.04
CA TYR A 470 -10.48 -4.89 21.38
C TYR A 470 -9.35 -5.10 20.38
N ASN A 471 -9.63 -4.86 19.09
CA ASN A 471 -8.72 -5.10 17.99
C ASN A 471 -8.05 -3.84 17.43
N TRP A 472 -8.46 -2.64 17.93
CA TRP A 472 -7.87 -1.40 17.46
C TRP A 472 -6.48 -1.24 18.03
N ILE A 473 -5.51 -1.20 17.16
CA ILE A 473 -4.12 -0.90 17.53
C ILE A 473 -3.96 0.60 17.40
N LEU A 474 -3.59 1.26 18.50
CA LEU A 474 -3.22 2.67 18.51
C LEU A 474 -2.00 2.83 17.62
N SER A 475 -2.00 3.89 16.85
CA SER A 475 -0.88 4.32 16.02
C SER A 475 -0.17 5.50 16.67
N ASP A 476 0.90 5.95 16.04
CA ASP A 476 1.74 7.00 16.56
C ASP A 476 0.99 8.31 16.80
N ASN A 477 1.53 9.13 17.68
CA ASN A 477 0.98 10.43 18.02
C ASN A 477 1.15 11.40 16.84
N GLU A 478 0.14 12.22 16.55
CA GLU A 478 0.19 13.25 15.49
C GLU A 478 1.39 14.19 15.67
N ASN A 479 1.77 14.48 16.91
CA ASN A 479 2.91 15.36 17.20
C ASN A 479 4.24 14.78 16.70
N GLU A 480 4.42 13.47 16.68
CA GLU A 480 5.62 12.80 16.16
C GLU A 480 5.79 13.02 14.66
N PHE A 481 4.69 13.08 13.92
CA PHE A 481 4.68 13.44 12.51
C PHE A 481 5.12 14.87 12.25
N TYR A 482 4.76 15.78 13.14
CA TYR A 482 5.01 17.21 12.96
C TYR A 482 6.23 17.73 13.70
N ILE A 483 6.96 16.89 14.48
CA ILE A 483 8.13 17.33 15.26
C ILE A 483 9.20 18.00 14.40
N TYR A 484 9.45 17.48 13.21
CA TYR A 484 10.41 18.03 12.26
C TYR A 484 9.79 18.95 11.21
N TYR A 485 8.44 19.01 11.16
CA TYR A 485 7.74 19.53 10.00
C TYR A 485 8.10 21.00 9.69
N ASP A 486 7.90 21.89 10.65
CA ASP A 486 8.12 23.31 10.46
C ASP A 486 9.61 23.61 10.15
N ASN A 487 10.55 22.89 10.78
CA ASN A 487 11.98 23.05 10.55
C ASN A 487 12.39 22.61 9.15
N ILE A 488 11.97 21.40 8.73
CA ILE A 488 12.29 20.87 7.39
C ILE A 488 11.63 21.74 6.30
N GLU A 489 10.38 22.14 6.48
CA GLU A 489 9.69 23.02 5.52
C GLU A 489 10.40 24.38 5.36
N ASN A 490 10.86 24.97 6.46
CA ASN A 490 11.61 26.23 6.44
C ASN A 490 12.96 26.07 5.74
N THR A 491 13.72 25.02 6.08
CA THR A 491 14.99 24.71 5.41
C THR A 491 14.81 24.51 3.90
N ILE A 492 13.79 23.76 3.47
CA ILE A 492 13.50 23.56 2.04
C ILE A 492 13.14 24.88 1.35
N LYS A 493 12.34 25.74 1.99
CA LYS A 493 11.98 27.06 1.46
C LYS A 493 13.21 27.95 1.29
N GLU A 494 14.11 27.95 2.27
CA GLU A 494 15.36 28.72 2.22
C GLU A 494 16.29 28.21 1.12
N LEU A 495 16.52 26.88 1.03
CA LEU A 495 17.33 26.28 -0.01
C LEU A 495 16.77 26.57 -1.41
N ASN A 496 15.44 26.48 -1.59
CA ASN A 496 14.78 26.80 -2.86
C ASN A 496 14.86 28.29 -3.23
N SER A 497 14.90 29.19 -2.26
CA SER A 497 15.05 30.63 -2.52
C SER A 497 16.45 31.02 -2.99
N ASN A 498 17.46 30.22 -2.63
CA ASN A 498 18.87 30.43 -2.93
C ASN A 498 19.36 29.71 -4.18
N ASN A 499 18.54 28.80 -4.76
CA ASN A 499 18.92 27.95 -5.88
C ASN A 499 17.81 27.84 -6.94
N ASP A 500 18.16 28.23 -8.18
CA ASP A 500 17.28 28.10 -9.34
C ASP A 500 17.44 26.73 -10.07
N ASN A 501 18.45 25.94 -9.72
CA ASN A 501 18.77 24.68 -10.39
C ASN A 501 18.09 23.51 -9.69
N PHE A 502 17.89 22.40 -10.43
CA PHE A 502 17.43 21.14 -9.86
C PHE A 502 18.53 20.53 -8.97
N TYR A 503 18.18 20.11 -7.77
CA TYR A 503 19.02 19.38 -6.82
C TYR A 503 18.17 18.42 -6.00
N ARG A 504 18.81 17.43 -5.38
CA ARG A 504 18.18 16.54 -4.40
C ARG A 504 18.68 16.85 -3.00
N ILE A 505 17.79 16.62 -2.04
CA ILE A 505 18.05 16.64 -0.61
C ILE A 505 17.89 15.20 -0.11
N GLU A 506 18.78 14.76 0.78
CA GLU A 506 18.57 13.53 1.54
C GLU A 506 18.70 13.78 3.03
N LYS A 507 18.22 12.83 3.83
CA LYS A 507 18.26 12.91 5.29
C LYS A 507 18.88 11.64 5.85
N THR A 508 19.61 11.77 6.96
CA THR A 508 20.16 10.62 7.71
C THR A 508 19.19 10.10 8.78
N PHE A 509 17.97 10.64 8.81
CA PHE A 509 16.85 10.25 9.67
C PHE A 509 15.56 10.37 8.88
N ASN A 510 14.66 9.44 9.01
CA ASN A 510 13.40 9.49 8.27
C ASN A 510 12.21 9.51 9.23
N THR A 511 11.21 10.33 8.91
CA THR A 511 9.89 10.28 9.55
C THR A 511 9.08 9.15 8.92
N THR A 512 9.09 9.12 7.58
CA THR A 512 8.46 8.05 6.79
C THR A 512 9.42 7.62 5.68
N LEU A 513 9.18 6.47 5.06
CA LEU A 513 9.95 6.03 3.89
C LEU A 513 9.59 6.78 2.59
N ASN A 514 8.72 7.80 2.65
CA ASN A 514 8.38 8.71 1.55
C ASN A 514 8.37 10.18 2.02
N ASP A 515 9.40 10.57 2.75
CA ASP A 515 9.55 11.94 3.23
C ASP A 515 9.67 12.96 2.10
N THR A 516 10.19 12.56 0.94
CA THR A 516 10.20 13.35 -0.29
C THR A 516 8.80 13.81 -0.70
N SER A 517 7.81 12.92 -0.61
CA SER A 517 6.38 13.21 -0.83
C SER A 517 5.75 13.96 0.35
N TRP A 518 6.16 13.63 1.60
CA TRP A 518 5.60 14.26 2.80
C TRP A 518 5.97 15.73 2.94
N TYR A 519 7.26 16.04 2.73
CA TYR A 519 7.80 17.42 2.83
C TYR A 519 7.91 18.13 1.48
N ASN A 520 7.60 17.44 0.39
CA ASN A 520 7.55 17.97 -0.97
C ASN A 520 8.90 18.54 -1.46
N TYR A 521 9.94 17.71 -1.41
CA TYR A 521 11.26 17.98 -1.97
C TYR A 521 11.71 16.82 -2.90
N TYR A 522 12.73 17.06 -3.71
CA TYR A 522 13.33 16.03 -4.56
C TYR A 522 14.39 15.26 -3.78
N GLY A 523 14.28 13.96 -3.72
CA GLY A 523 15.21 13.06 -3.03
C GLY A 523 15.29 11.70 -3.72
N ILE A 524 15.71 10.68 -2.97
CA ILE A 524 15.93 9.33 -3.47
C ILE A 524 15.09 8.32 -2.68
N THR A 525 15.11 8.43 -1.34
CA THR A 525 14.40 7.52 -0.44
C THR A 525 12.94 7.32 -0.85
N THR A 526 12.52 6.06 -0.96
CA THR A 526 11.16 5.70 -1.37
C THR A 526 10.74 4.33 -0.88
N PHE A 527 9.43 4.15 -0.69
CA PHE A 527 8.75 2.87 -0.54
C PHE A 527 7.45 2.88 -1.35
N SER A 528 7.38 2.06 -2.38
CA SER A 528 6.19 1.96 -3.24
C SER A 528 6.09 0.60 -3.91
N SER A 529 4.97 -0.12 -3.74
CA SER A 529 4.72 -1.36 -4.49
C SER A 529 4.67 -1.16 -6.02
N MET A 530 4.75 0.08 -6.50
CA MET A 530 4.77 0.43 -7.92
C MET A 530 6.15 0.93 -8.39
N GLU A 531 7.16 0.82 -7.53
CA GLU A 531 8.56 1.14 -7.86
C GLU A 531 9.09 0.17 -8.92
N TYR A 532 10.10 0.62 -9.66
CA TYR A 532 10.85 -0.25 -10.55
C TYR A 532 11.73 -1.19 -9.73
N GLU A 533 11.50 -2.50 -9.79
CA GLU A 533 12.32 -3.50 -9.11
C GLU A 533 13.81 -3.34 -9.45
N SER A 534 14.13 -3.08 -10.71
CA SER A 534 15.50 -2.85 -11.15
C SER A 534 16.16 -1.63 -10.49
N MET A 535 15.38 -0.62 -10.10
CA MET A 535 15.91 0.53 -9.35
C MET A 535 16.19 0.17 -7.90
N ALA A 536 15.34 -0.62 -7.25
CA ALA A 536 15.56 -1.08 -5.88
C ALA A 536 16.85 -1.92 -5.81
N ILE A 537 17.04 -2.83 -6.77
CA ILE A 537 18.27 -3.63 -6.90
C ILE A 537 19.51 -2.76 -7.17
N LEU A 538 19.41 -1.78 -8.08
CA LEU A 538 20.54 -0.87 -8.36
C LEU A 538 20.93 -0.06 -7.12
N GLN A 539 19.95 0.48 -6.39
CA GLN A 539 20.22 1.29 -5.22
C GLN A 539 20.85 0.48 -4.08
N HIS A 540 20.41 -0.75 -3.88
CA HIS A 540 21.06 -1.71 -2.98
C HIS A 540 22.51 -1.95 -3.41
N ASN A 541 22.76 -2.28 -4.67
CA ASN A 541 24.10 -2.51 -5.22
C ASN A 541 25.01 -1.28 -5.21
N LEU A 542 24.45 -0.09 -4.91
CA LEU A 542 25.18 1.17 -4.71
C LEU A 542 25.25 1.61 -3.24
N GLY A 543 24.75 0.77 -2.31
CA GLY A 543 24.94 0.92 -0.87
C GLY A 543 23.82 1.66 -0.14
N LEU A 544 22.63 1.76 -0.72
CA LEU A 544 21.44 2.14 0.05
C LEU A 544 20.84 0.92 0.73
N SER A 545 20.35 1.11 1.94
CA SER A 545 19.50 0.12 2.60
C SER A 545 18.19 -0.07 1.86
N GLY A 546 17.65 -1.30 1.83
CA GLY A 546 16.38 -1.57 1.15
C GLY A 546 16.11 -3.05 0.96
N ASN A 547 14.90 -3.37 0.54
CA ASN A 547 14.43 -4.75 0.40
C ASN A 547 14.66 -5.35 -1.00
N GLU A 548 15.37 -4.66 -1.90
CA GLU A 548 15.63 -5.05 -3.29
C GLU A 548 14.36 -5.28 -4.15
N ILE A 549 13.19 -4.99 -3.58
CA ILE A 549 11.88 -5.24 -4.19
C ILE A 549 11.24 -3.94 -4.62
N ASN A 550 11.03 -3.01 -3.66
CA ASN A 550 10.22 -1.82 -3.87
C ASN A 550 10.50 -0.69 -2.88
N SER A 551 11.59 -0.80 -2.12
CA SER A 551 12.00 0.17 -1.10
C SER A 551 13.52 0.30 -1.07
N TYR A 552 13.98 1.53 -0.94
CA TYR A 552 15.36 1.87 -0.62
C TYR A 552 15.41 3.19 0.13
N GLU A 553 16.37 3.30 1.04
CA GLU A 553 16.47 4.36 2.02
C GLU A 553 17.90 4.90 2.09
N TYR A 554 18.01 6.22 2.05
CA TYR A 554 19.26 6.91 2.30
C TYR A 554 19.46 7.07 3.81
N THR A 555 20.43 6.37 4.36
CA THR A 555 20.87 6.54 5.77
C THR A 555 22.23 7.17 5.81
N LEU A 556 23.14 6.66 4.98
CA LEU A 556 24.49 7.14 4.80
C LEU A 556 25.00 6.62 3.44
N ASN A 557 25.80 7.42 2.72
CA ASN A 557 26.48 6.96 1.53
C ASN A 557 27.77 7.79 1.29
N THR A 558 28.42 7.58 0.14
CA THR A 558 29.70 8.20 -0.19
C THR A 558 29.53 9.53 -0.92
N PRO A 559 30.54 10.41 -0.94
CA PRO A 559 30.57 11.60 -1.78
C PRO A 559 30.43 11.30 -3.28
N ILE A 560 30.89 10.12 -3.76
CA ILE A 560 30.73 9.69 -5.14
C ILE A 560 29.25 9.42 -5.44
N TYR A 561 28.55 8.77 -4.54
CA TYR A 561 27.11 8.56 -4.65
C TYR A 561 26.36 9.90 -4.74
N SER A 562 26.66 10.84 -3.85
CA SER A 562 26.05 12.18 -3.86
C SER A 562 26.29 12.92 -5.18
N LEU A 563 27.51 12.81 -5.72
CA LEU A 563 27.84 13.39 -7.03
C LEU A 563 27.01 12.76 -8.16
N LEU A 564 26.98 11.42 -8.26
CA LEU A 564 26.30 10.69 -9.33
C LEU A 564 24.79 10.90 -9.31
N PHE A 565 24.20 10.99 -8.11
CA PHE A 565 22.75 11.07 -7.93
C PHE A 565 22.24 12.49 -7.65
N ASN A 566 23.10 13.52 -7.82
CA ASN A 566 22.73 14.93 -7.70
C ASN A 566 22.19 15.30 -6.29
N ILE A 567 22.76 14.71 -5.21
CA ILE A 567 22.46 15.09 -3.84
C ILE A 567 23.35 16.28 -3.49
N GLN A 568 22.76 17.49 -3.41
CA GLN A 568 23.48 18.70 -3.09
C GLN A 568 23.44 19.01 -1.59
N TYR A 569 22.36 18.63 -0.92
CA TYR A 569 22.15 18.89 0.50
C TYR A 569 21.79 17.62 1.28
N ILE A 570 22.28 17.56 2.52
CA ILE A 570 21.98 16.51 3.47
C ILE A 570 21.54 17.15 4.79
N LEU A 571 20.43 16.67 5.32
CA LEU A 571 19.92 17.00 6.64
C LEU A 571 20.27 15.86 7.59
N GLY A 572 21.03 16.14 8.64
CA GLY A 572 21.46 15.07 9.56
C GLY A 572 22.35 15.56 10.69
N TYR A 573 22.95 14.61 11.39
CA TYR A 573 23.88 14.89 12.48
C TYR A 573 25.28 14.38 12.12
N ASN A 574 26.31 15.12 12.54
CA ASN A 574 27.73 14.70 12.48
C ASN A 574 28.14 14.11 11.11
N TYR A 575 27.75 14.78 10.03
CA TYR A 575 28.05 14.31 8.68
C TYR A 575 29.51 14.60 8.27
N ASP A 576 29.98 13.98 7.19
CA ASP A 576 31.35 14.05 6.67
C ASP A 576 31.75 15.48 6.30
N THR A 577 32.60 16.14 7.11
CA THR A 577 33.07 17.50 6.89
C THR A 577 34.21 17.61 5.85
N ASP A 578 34.81 16.50 5.38
CA ASP A 578 35.83 16.55 4.35
C ASP A 578 35.27 16.89 2.96
N TYR A 579 34.01 16.53 2.71
CA TYR A 579 33.32 16.72 1.45
C TYR A 579 32.07 17.59 1.54
N TYR A 580 31.61 17.89 2.74
CA TYR A 580 30.41 18.67 3.00
C TYR A 580 30.69 19.82 3.96
N LYS A 581 30.05 20.93 3.71
CA LYS A 581 30.13 22.11 4.58
C LYS A 581 28.81 22.25 5.33
N GLU A 582 28.87 22.33 6.64
CA GLU A 582 27.73 22.75 7.44
C GLU A 582 27.38 24.19 7.12
N ILE A 583 26.14 24.43 6.68
CA ILE A 583 25.65 25.77 6.26
C ILE A 583 24.62 26.33 7.23
N ASP A 584 23.91 25.45 7.95
CA ASP A 584 22.91 25.83 8.96
C ASP A 584 22.78 24.71 10.00
N SER A 585 22.32 25.06 11.21
CA SER A 585 22.09 24.10 12.29
C SER A 585 20.93 24.57 13.18
N ASN A 586 20.11 23.65 13.60
CA ASN A 586 19.04 23.86 14.57
C ASN A 586 19.08 22.77 15.66
N ASP A 587 18.16 22.83 16.64
CA ASP A 587 18.14 21.88 17.77
C ASP A 587 17.85 20.41 17.33
N LEU A 588 17.35 20.20 16.10
CA LEU A 588 16.91 18.91 15.60
C LEU A 588 17.84 18.29 14.55
N TYR A 589 18.62 19.08 13.82
CA TYR A 589 19.57 18.61 12.80
C TYR A 589 20.43 19.75 12.27
N SER A 590 21.53 19.40 11.59
CA SER A 590 22.32 20.33 10.79
C SER A 590 22.06 20.14 9.31
N THR A 591 22.22 21.21 8.53
CA THR A 591 22.13 21.19 7.06
C THR A 591 23.54 21.27 6.47
N TYR A 592 23.87 20.29 5.67
CA TYR A 592 25.17 20.16 5.01
C TYR A 592 25.03 20.38 3.51
N GLU A 593 25.89 21.22 2.94
CA GLU A 593 26.02 21.41 1.49
C GLU A 593 27.22 20.62 0.97
N PHE A 594 27.05 19.87 -0.10
CA PHE A 594 28.13 19.19 -0.79
C PHE A 594 29.08 20.19 -1.45
N ASN A 595 30.37 20.06 -1.22
CA ASN A 595 31.41 21.01 -1.68
C ASN A 595 31.57 21.07 -3.20
N TYR A 596 30.99 20.12 -3.93
CA TYR A 596 31.04 20.00 -5.37
C TYR A 596 29.65 20.25 -5.98
N LYS A 597 29.60 20.98 -7.08
CA LYS A 597 28.32 21.21 -7.77
C LYS A 597 27.85 19.95 -8.46
N THR A 598 26.67 19.51 -8.14
CA THR A 598 26.04 18.34 -8.73
C THR A 598 25.14 18.72 -9.92
N ASN A 599 24.80 17.75 -10.77
CA ASN A 599 23.91 17.94 -11.91
C ASN A 599 23.07 16.67 -12.14
N LEU A 600 21.90 16.82 -12.73
CA LEU A 600 21.05 15.72 -13.16
C LEU A 600 21.64 14.98 -14.38
N PHE A 601 22.53 15.64 -15.14
CA PHE A 601 23.14 15.19 -16.38
C PHE A 601 24.65 15.32 -16.30
N TYR A 602 25.37 14.28 -16.69
CA TYR A 602 26.81 14.26 -16.83
C TYR A 602 27.23 13.74 -18.20
N THR A 603 28.35 14.25 -18.74
CA THR A 603 29.01 13.61 -19.90
C THR A 603 29.85 12.46 -19.43
N SER A 604 29.81 11.37 -20.16
CA SER A 604 30.52 10.13 -19.90
C SER A 604 31.25 9.63 -21.10
N ASN A 605 32.34 8.89 -20.90
CA ASN A 605 32.97 8.11 -21.96
C ASN A 605 32.02 6.98 -22.39
N LYS A 606 32.26 6.44 -23.60
CA LYS A 606 31.46 5.37 -24.19
C LYS A 606 31.54 4.05 -23.43
N ASP A 607 32.62 3.85 -22.67
CA ASP A 607 32.87 2.67 -21.83
C ASP A 607 31.76 2.42 -20.78
N ILE A 608 30.99 3.47 -20.43
CA ILE A 608 29.87 3.32 -19.51
C ILE A 608 28.76 2.40 -20.05
N LYS A 609 28.69 2.18 -21.37
CA LYS A 609 27.72 1.28 -21.99
C LYS A 609 27.94 -0.19 -21.64
N ASP A 610 29.19 -0.54 -21.34
CA ASP A 610 29.63 -1.91 -21.06
C ASP A 610 29.84 -2.14 -19.57
N ILE A 611 29.36 -1.22 -18.71
CA ILE A 611 29.50 -1.37 -17.26
C ILE A 611 28.68 -2.56 -16.76
N ASN A 612 29.30 -3.31 -15.85
CA ASN A 612 28.64 -4.34 -15.09
C ASN A 612 28.55 -3.90 -13.63
N ILE A 613 27.37 -3.89 -13.06
CA ILE A 613 27.13 -3.65 -11.63
C ILE A 613 27.13 -5.01 -10.94
N GLU A 614 28.07 -5.20 -10.02
CA GLU A 614 28.20 -6.41 -9.24
C GLU A 614 27.15 -6.43 -8.11
N TYR A 615 26.57 -7.59 -7.88
CA TYR A 615 25.65 -7.75 -6.75
C TYR A 615 26.41 -7.55 -5.42
N ASP A 616 25.83 -6.78 -4.52
CA ASP A 616 26.31 -6.60 -3.14
C ASP A 616 27.79 -6.13 -3.03
N ASN A 617 28.17 -5.15 -3.86
CA ASN A 617 29.54 -4.58 -3.85
C ASN A 617 29.55 -3.07 -4.12
N PRO A 618 28.95 -2.26 -3.25
CA PRO A 618 28.64 -0.86 -3.53
C PRO A 618 29.85 0.02 -3.79
N ILE A 619 30.95 -0.17 -3.05
CA ILE A 619 32.13 0.68 -3.20
C ILE A 619 32.83 0.39 -4.55
N VAL A 620 32.93 -0.88 -4.92
CA VAL A 620 33.49 -1.28 -6.23
C VAL A 620 32.61 -0.81 -7.36
N ASN A 621 31.30 -0.93 -7.22
CA ASN A 621 30.33 -0.44 -8.22
C ASN A 621 30.42 1.06 -8.45
N GLN A 622 30.47 1.84 -7.38
CA GLN A 622 30.65 3.30 -7.47
C GLN A 622 32.00 3.66 -8.10
N ASN A 623 33.06 2.95 -7.75
CA ASN A 623 34.37 3.15 -8.38
C ASN A 623 34.36 2.81 -9.88
N ASN A 624 33.69 1.73 -10.28
CA ASN A 624 33.57 1.32 -11.68
C ASN A 624 32.72 2.29 -12.49
N LEU A 625 31.64 2.81 -11.91
CA LEU A 625 30.82 3.86 -12.53
C LEU A 625 31.63 5.12 -12.82
N ILE A 626 32.32 5.66 -11.82
CA ILE A 626 33.12 6.89 -12.00
C ILE A 626 34.30 6.67 -12.96
N LYS A 627 34.92 5.49 -12.92
CA LYS A 627 35.99 5.09 -13.86
C LYS A 627 35.48 5.02 -15.30
N SER A 628 34.35 4.36 -15.53
CA SER A 628 33.77 4.25 -16.88
C SER A 628 33.32 5.62 -17.42
N MET A 629 32.87 6.53 -16.55
CA MET A 629 32.50 7.89 -16.92
C MET A 629 33.70 8.77 -17.27
N SER A 630 34.74 8.73 -16.43
CA SER A 630 35.88 9.68 -16.48
C SER A 630 37.15 9.11 -17.08
N GLY A 631 37.33 7.79 -17.06
CA GLY A 631 38.62 7.14 -17.36
C GLY A 631 39.58 7.14 -16.15
N ILE A 632 39.22 7.75 -15.01
CA ILE A 632 40.04 7.83 -13.79
C ILE A 632 39.77 6.59 -12.93
N ASP A 633 40.81 5.83 -12.67
CA ASP A 633 40.75 4.64 -11.83
C ASP A 633 41.13 4.97 -10.35
N LYS A 634 40.76 4.05 -9.45
CA LYS A 634 41.12 4.10 -8.03
C LYS A 634 40.71 5.41 -7.35
N VAL A 635 39.51 5.86 -7.61
CA VAL A 635 38.87 6.95 -6.83
C VAL A 635 38.64 6.45 -5.40
N PHE A 636 38.20 5.21 -5.24
CA PHE A 636 38.36 4.47 -3.99
C PHE A 636 39.66 3.65 -4.02
N SER A 637 40.38 3.70 -2.92
CA SER A 637 41.58 2.91 -2.67
C SER A 637 41.37 2.03 -1.43
N LEU A 638 41.85 0.79 -1.53
CA LEU A 638 41.83 -0.14 -0.40
C LEU A 638 42.73 0.37 0.71
N THR A 639 42.26 0.37 1.95
CA THR A 639 43.02 0.75 3.14
C THR A 639 43.88 -0.41 3.55
N GLU A 640 45.19 -0.16 3.80
CA GLU A 640 46.19 -1.17 4.12
C GLU A 640 45.86 -1.85 5.47
N ARG A 641 45.64 -3.18 5.41
CA ARG A 641 45.47 -3.97 6.64
C ARG A 641 46.80 -4.30 7.24
N VAL A 642 47.01 -3.88 8.48
CA VAL A 642 48.26 -4.09 9.26
C VAL A 642 48.26 -5.44 9.97
N ASN A 643 47.10 -5.82 10.56
CA ASN A 643 46.98 -7.04 11.37
C ASN A 643 45.57 -7.63 11.35
N LYS A 644 45.49 -8.94 11.62
CA LYS A 644 44.25 -9.70 11.86
C LYS A 644 44.52 -10.72 12.96
N LYS A 645 43.72 -10.71 14.02
CA LYS A 645 43.81 -11.71 15.09
C LYS A 645 42.44 -12.02 15.69
N THR A 646 42.23 -13.28 16.05
CA THR A 646 41.11 -13.64 16.92
C THR A 646 41.44 -13.30 18.34
N ILE A 647 40.57 -12.51 18.99
CA ILE A 647 40.83 -12.02 20.36
C ILE A 647 40.00 -12.73 21.41
N ASP A 648 38.81 -13.19 21.04
CA ASP A 648 37.88 -13.84 21.94
C ASP A 648 36.83 -14.67 21.15
N THR A 649 35.92 -15.30 21.87
CA THR A 649 34.75 -15.98 21.32
C THR A 649 33.56 -15.65 22.21
N ILE A 650 32.52 -15.04 21.62
CA ILE A 650 31.31 -14.64 22.33
C ILE A 650 30.16 -15.56 21.84
N ASP A 651 29.56 -16.31 22.76
CA ASP A 651 28.50 -17.29 22.49
C ASP A 651 28.79 -18.25 21.29
N GLY A 652 30.04 -18.70 21.19
CA GLY A 652 30.50 -19.56 20.10
C GLY A 652 30.86 -18.83 18.81
N ILE A 653 30.67 -17.50 18.74
CA ILE A 653 31.02 -16.65 17.59
C ILE A 653 32.43 -16.10 17.80
N PRO A 654 33.40 -16.34 16.89
CA PRO A 654 34.74 -15.77 16.99
C PRO A 654 34.69 -14.24 16.88
N LEU A 655 35.29 -13.55 17.82
CA LEU A 655 35.55 -12.10 17.78
C LEU A 655 36.93 -11.84 17.17
N ILE A 656 36.94 -11.21 16.00
CA ILE A 656 38.14 -10.97 15.21
C ILE A 656 38.44 -9.46 15.21
N GLU A 657 39.66 -9.12 15.59
CA GLU A 657 40.20 -7.75 15.51
C GLU A 657 40.99 -7.59 14.21
N TYR A 658 40.57 -6.63 13.40
CA TYR A 658 41.27 -6.15 12.21
C TYR A 658 41.89 -4.80 12.53
N THR A 659 43.17 -4.61 12.22
CA THR A 659 43.89 -3.34 12.38
C THR A 659 44.23 -2.81 11.00
N PHE A 660 43.90 -1.57 10.73
CA PHE A 660 44.16 -0.88 9.48
C PHE A 660 44.99 0.36 9.69
N LYS A 661 45.75 0.76 8.65
CA LYS A 661 46.51 2.00 8.65
C LYS A 661 45.56 3.17 8.38
N ASN A 662 45.62 4.22 9.16
CA ASN A 662 44.83 5.41 8.93
C ASN A 662 45.46 6.32 7.90
N ASN A 663 44.65 6.85 6.99
CA ASN A 663 45.09 7.80 5.97
C ASN A 663 44.63 9.23 6.25
N ASN A 664 44.17 9.52 7.45
CA ASN A 664 43.62 10.82 7.91
C ASN A 664 42.45 11.30 7.04
N THR A 665 41.71 10.37 6.47
CA THR A 665 40.51 10.62 5.66
C THR A 665 39.37 9.73 6.16
N ASN A 666 38.15 9.97 5.71
CA ASN A 666 37.03 9.09 5.97
C ASN A 666 37.29 7.71 5.37
N ASN A 667 37.01 6.71 6.18
CA ASN A 667 37.07 5.29 5.81
C ASN A 667 35.62 4.80 5.60
N TYR A 668 35.49 3.90 4.64
CA TYR A 668 34.22 3.30 4.25
C TYR A 668 34.31 1.80 4.43
N PHE A 669 33.39 1.24 5.22
CA PHE A 669 33.25 -0.18 5.48
C PHE A 669 31.85 -0.62 5.05
N TYR A 670 31.78 -1.68 4.26
CA TYR A 670 30.53 -2.32 3.88
C TYR A 670 30.44 -3.72 4.47
N ASN A 671 29.37 -4.00 5.23
CA ASN A 671 29.18 -5.28 5.91
C ASN A 671 28.62 -6.33 4.95
N ARG A 672 29.39 -6.67 3.93
CA ARG A 672 29.02 -7.63 2.86
C ARG A 672 28.68 -9.04 3.36
N TYR A 673 29.31 -9.47 4.45
CA TYR A 673 29.28 -10.86 4.92
C TYR A 673 28.35 -11.06 6.12
N ASN A 674 27.45 -10.16 6.31
CA ASN A 674 26.38 -10.31 7.29
C ASN A 674 26.91 -10.67 8.70
N ALA A 675 27.88 -9.88 9.19
CA ALA A 675 28.40 -10.06 10.54
C ALA A 675 27.27 -9.93 11.57
N ASP A 676 27.30 -10.77 12.60
CA ASP A 676 26.31 -10.72 13.68
C ASP A 676 26.37 -9.39 14.44
N PHE A 677 27.58 -8.85 14.58
CA PHE A 677 27.85 -7.52 15.12
C PHE A 677 29.25 -7.05 14.75
N PHE A 678 29.46 -5.75 14.81
CA PHE A 678 30.81 -5.17 14.70
C PHE A 678 30.95 -3.89 15.53
N ILE A 679 32.19 -3.55 15.87
CA ILE A 679 32.54 -2.40 16.69
C ILE A 679 33.58 -1.56 15.97
N ILE A 680 33.22 -0.29 15.75
CA ILE A 680 34.08 0.73 15.12
C ILE A 680 34.05 1.98 15.97
N ASN A 681 35.24 2.51 16.36
CA ASN A 681 35.36 3.72 17.16
C ASN A 681 34.48 3.72 18.43
N ASP A 682 34.50 2.60 19.17
CA ASP A 682 33.72 2.39 20.41
C ASP A 682 32.19 2.42 20.20
N THR A 683 31.72 2.35 18.95
CA THR A 683 30.32 2.17 18.63
C THR A 683 30.05 0.72 18.24
N LEU A 684 29.10 0.09 18.91
CA LEU A 684 28.61 -1.25 18.62
C LEU A 684 27.47 -1.19 17.63
N TYR A 685 27.60 -1.90 16.51
CA TYR A 685 26.56 -2.15 15.52
C TYR A 685 26.13 -3.61 15.65
N TYR A 686 24.85 -3.86 15.85
CA TYR A 686 24.33 -5.22 16.11
C TYR A 686 22.97 -5.43 15.44
N LYS A 687 22.63 -6.71 15.20
CA LYS A 687 21.34 -7.14 14.61
C LYS A 687 20.38 -7.73 15.62
N ASN A 688 20.90 -8.33 16.68
CA ASN A 688 20.11 -9.05 17.66
C ASN A 688 20.39 -8.51 19.06
N GLU A 689 19.36 -8.04 19.74
CA GLU A 689 19.45 -7.51 21.11
C GLU A 689 20.10 -8.49 22.11
N ASN A 690 20.00 -9.80 21.87
CA ASN A 690 20.66 -10.79 22.71
C ASN A 690 22.20 -10.61 22.79
N ILE A 691 22.80 -9.95 21.80
CA ILE A 691 24.23 -9.65 21.78
C ILE A 691 24.61 -8.63 22.87
N LEU A 692 23.69 -7.73 23.21
CA LEU A 692 23.90 -6.74 24.29
C LEU A 692 24.12 -7.39 25.66
N ASP A 693 23.53 -8.55 25.91
CA ASP A 693 23.69 -9.30 27.17
C ASP A 693 25.10 -9.90 27.32
N TYR A 694 25.82 -10.11 26.22
CA TYR A 694 27.15 -10.72 26.18
C TYR A 694 28.27 -9.70 26.03
N ILE A 695 28.00 -8.53 25.49
CA ILE A 695 28.97 -7.45 25.31
C ILE A 695 28.81 -6.51 26.51
N ASP A 696 29.63 -6.73 27.58
CA ASP A 696 29.69 -5.86 28.76
C ASP A 696 29.57 -4.38 28.38
N ASN A 697 28.89 -3.56 29.18
CA ASN A 697 28.68 -2.09 29.05
C ASN A 697 29.96 -1.25 28.80
N LYS A 698 30.87 -1.77 27.98
CA LYS A 698 32.19 -1.22 27.67
C LYS A 698 32.17 -0.19 26.55
N TYR A 699 31.07 -0.15 25.78
CA TYR A 699 30.92 0.73 24.62
C TYR A 699 29.95 1.88 24.92
N TYR A 700 30.31 3.09 24.50
CA TYR A 700 29.57 4.30 24.81
C TYR A 700 28.31 4.51 23.95
N SER A 701 28.23 3.86 22.79
CA SER A 701 27.08 3.94 21.88
C SER A 701 26.79 2.59 21.23
N SER A 702 25.52 2.28 20.99
CA SER A 702 25.08 1.10 20.25
C SER A 702 24.06 1.48 19.21
N ILE A 703 24.15 0.87 18.03
CA ILE A 703 23.27 1.11 16.90
C ILE A 703 22.71 -0.26 16.47
N GLU A 704 21.41 -0.40 16.56
CA GLU A 704 20.71 -1.56 16.01
C GLU A 704 20.61 -1.42 14.49
N LEU A 705 21.05 -2.46 13.78
CA LEU A 705 20.99 -2.54 12.34
C LEU A 705 19.64 -3.15 11.94
N GLN A 706 18.80 -2.40 11.27
CA GLN A 706 17.52 -2.88 10.80
C GLN A 706 17.65 -3.82 9.60
N GLU A 707 18.74 -3.72 8.85
CA GLU A 707 19.03 -4.52 7.66
C GLU A 707 20.43 -5.14 7.70
N GLU A 708 20.63 -6.15 6.86
CA GLU A 708 21.82 -6.99 6.90
C GLU A 708 23.06 -6.30 6.32
N ASP A 709 22.88 -5.43 5.32
CA ASP A 709 23.93 -4.84 4.51
C ASP A 709 23.98 -3.32 4.68
N VAL A 710 24.91 -2.85 5.47
CA VAL A 710 25.06 -1.42 5.79
C VAL A 710 26.43 -0.91 5.37
N LEU A 711 26.43 0.21 4.62
CA LEU A 711 27.61 0.99 4.35
C LEU A 711 27.83 1.98 5.50
N ILE A 712 29.02 1.94 6.10
CA ILE A 712 29.41 2.80 7.24
C ILE A 712 30.60 3.64 6.84
N ASN A 713 30.52 4.93 7.12
CA ASN A 713 31.69 5.81 7.09
C ASN A 713 32.15 6.18 8.52
N PHE A 714 33.42 6.34 8.72
CA PHE A 714 33.98 6.76 9.98
C PHE A 714 35.34 7.43 9.77
N LYS A 715 35.69 8.33 10.66
CA LYS A 715 36.99 8.99 10.74
C LYS A 715 37.69 8.61 12.03
N ASN A 716 39.02 8.49 12.00
CA ASN A 716 39.80 8.23 13.16
C ASN A 716 41.04 9.14 13.13
N ASP A 717 41.45 9.65 14.29
CA ASP A 717 42.58 10.59 14.42
C ASP A 717 43.91 9.90 14.75
N SER A 718 43.90 8.59 14.98
CA SER A 718 45.10 7.79 15.28
C SER A 718 45.79 7.28 14.01
N ASP A 719 47.08 6.94 14.07
CA ASP A 719 47.84 6.36 12.93
C ASP A 719 47.27 5.03 12.43
N THR A 720 46.56 4.33 13.28
CA THR A 720 45.87 3.07 12.97
C THR A 720 44.51 3.04 13.66
N PHE A 721 43.56 2.33 13.07
CA PHE A 721 42.26 2.07 13.68
C PHE A 721 41.92 0.58 13.68
N LYS A 722 40.96 0.21 14.52
CA LYS A 722 40.54 -1.18 14.69
C LYS A 722 39.06 -1.34 14.36
N ILE A 723 38.73 -2.47 13.73
CA ILE A 723 37.40 -2.97 13.57
C ILE A 723 37.33 -4.35 14.23
N LEU A 724 36.42 -4.49 15.20
CA LEU A 724 36.15 -5.79 15.81
C LEU A 724 34.88 -6.34 15.19
N ILE A 725 34.90 -7.58 14.77
CA ILE A 725 33.76 -8.22 14.11
C ILE A 725 33.50 -9.59 14.71
N GLY A 726 32.24 -9.81 15.10
CA GLY A 726 31.71 -11.13 15.43
C GLY A 726 31.17 -11.80 14.18
N MET A 727 31.76 -12.90 13.77
CA MET A 727 31.36 -13.66 12.59
C MET A 727 31.38 -15.15 12.84
N THR A 728 30.32 -15.87 12.50
CA THR A 728 30.28 -17.34 12.50
C THR A 728 31.29 -17.92 11.50
N TYR A 729 31.53 -17.28 10.38
CA TYR A 729 32.50 -17.64 9.35
C TYR A 729 33.49 -16.48 9.14
N PRO A 730 34.81 -16.66 9.37
CA PRO A 730 35.77 -15.57 9.31
C PRO A 730 36.12 -15.24 7.85
N TYR A 731 35.44 -14.30 7.26
CA TYR A 731 35.80 -13.69 5.96
C TYR A 731 36.83 -12.57 6.17
N ASP A 732 37.59 -12.25 5.14
CA ASP A 732 38.43 -11.06 5.13
C ASP A 732 37.55 -9.83 4.80
N ILE A 733 37.66 -8.81 5.63
CA ILE A 733 36.96 -7.55 5.43
C ILE A 733 37.83 -6.56 4.68
N GLU A 734 37.18 -5.72 3.91
CA GLU A 734 37.79 -4.65 3.13
C GLU A 734 37.32 -3.30 3.65
N VAL A 735 38.26 -2.38 3.82
CA VAL A 735 37.98 -0.98 4.17
C VAL A 735 38.59 -0.11 3.08
N TYR A 736 37.84 0.88 2.66
CA TYR A 736 38.22 1.78 1.58
C TYR A 736 38.29 3.22 2.07
N HIS A 737 39.11 4.03 1.39
CA HIS A 737 39.15 5.47 1.54
C HIS A 737 39.08 6.15 0.16
N ILE A 738 38.61 7.39 0.08
CA ILE A 738 38.59 8.15 -1.16
C ILE A 738 39.97 8.78 -1.40
N ASN A 739 40.52 8.54 -2.59
CA ASN A 739 41.67 9.29 -3.09
C ASN A 739 41.19 10.64 -3.61
N LYS A 740 41.38 11.70 -2.83
CA LYS A 740 40.86 13.04 -3.13
C LYS A 740 41.40 13.61 -4.45
N ASP A 741 42.64 13.32 -4.81
CA ASP A 741 43.22 13.81 -6.10
C ASP A 741 42.55 13.11 -7.29
N ASN A 742 42.33 11.81 -7.22
CA ASN A 742 41.62 11.08 -8.27
C ASN A 742 40.13 11.45 -8.33
N PHE A 743 39.50 11.69 -7.20
CA PHE A 743 38.13 12.20 -7.14
C PHE A 743 38.02 13.57 -7.83
N ASN A 744 38.92 14.50 -7.52
CA ASN A 744 38.95 15.84 -8.14
C ASN A 744 39.15 15.75 -9.65
N LYS A 745 40.10 14.91 -10.13
CA LYS A 745 40.33 14.69 -11.55
C LYS A 745 39.09 14.09 -12.24
N ALA A 746 38.43 13.10 -11.61
CA ALA A 746 37.20 12.50 -12.14
C ALA A 746 36.08 13.52 -12.24
N TYR A 747 35.89 14.33 -11.18
CA TYR A 747 34.92 15.43 -11.16
C TYR A 747 35.17 16.42 -12.30
N GLU A 748 36.41 16.89 -12.48
CA GLU A 748 36.76 17.81 -13.55
C GLU A 748 36.46 17.24 -14.94
N VAL A 749 36.66 15.94 -15.15
CA VAL A 749 36.40 15.29 -16.44
C VAL A 749 34.87 15.23 -16.72
N ILE A 750 34.06 14.75 -15.80
CA ILE A 750 32.62 14.55 -16.02
C ILE A 750 31.83 15.87 -16.02
N THR A 751 32.42 16.95 -15.48
CA THR A 751 31.79 18.29 -15.45
C THR A 751 32.43 19.25 -16.48
N LYS A 752 33.37 18.77 -17.29
CA LYS A 752 34.09 19.59 -18.29
C LYS A 752 33.16 20.22 -19.34
N ASP A 753 32.15 19.52 -19.75
CA ASP A 753 31.17 20.01 -20.70
C ASP A 753 30.07 20.78 -19.97
N LYS A 754 29.72 21.96 -20.49
CA LYS A 754 28.68 22.76 -19.87
C LYS A 754 27.30 22.20 -20.19
N ILE A 755 26.62 21.71 -19.21
CA ILE A 755 25.24 21.25 -19.29
C ILE A 755 24.41 22.15 -18.37
N ASN A 756 23.47 22.90 -18.95
CA ASN A 756 22.65 23.87 -18.22
C ASN A 756 21.15 23.54 -18.41
N ILE A 757 20.46 23.31 -17.32
CA ILE A 757 19.00 23.11 -17.31
C ILE A 757 18.36 24.48 -17.48
N GLU A 758 17.77 24.74 -18.66
CA GLU A 758 17.09 26.01 -18.98
C GLU A 758 15.69 26.05 -18.37
N LYS A 759 15.00 24.88 -18.37
CA LYS A 759 13.66 24.75 -17.83
C LYS A 759 13.48 23.37 -17.22
N PHE A 760 13.05 23.36 -15.98
CA PHE A 760 12.66 22.15 -15.28
C PHE A 760 11.17 22.19 -14.93
N ASN A 761 10.43 21.26 -15.52
CA ASN A 761 9.10 20.86 -15.09
C ASN A 761 9.12 19.36 -15.12
N GLU A 762 8.79 18.69 -14.04
CA GLU A 762 9.00 17.25 -13.84
C GLU A 762 8.64 16.34 -15.04
N SER A 763 7.63 16.70 -15.83
CA SER A 763 7.26 16.01 -17.08
C SER A 763 7.92 16.58 -18.35
N TYR A 764 8.69 17.68 -18.22
CA TYR A 764 9.35 18.38 -19.33
C TYR A 764 10.64 19.07 -18.87
N ILE A 765 11.78 18.59 -19.33
CA ILE A 765 13.10 19.14 -19.01
C ILE A 765 13.73 19.65 -20.30
N LYS A 766 14.19 20.93 -20.29
CA LYS A 766 14.94 21.53 -21.39
C LYS A 766 16.35 21.85 -20.95
N VAL A 767 17.33 21.39 -21.71
CA VAL A 767 18.76 21.49 -21.39
C VAL A 767 19.52 22.03 -22.58
N ASN A 768 20.38 23.01 -22.33
CA ASN A 768 21.36 23.51 -23.31
C ASN A 768 22.75 22.97 -22.97
N THR A 769 23.45 22.47 -23.97
CA THR A 769 24.79 21.93 -23.77
C THR A 769 25.77 22.33 -24.87
N ASN A 770 27.07 22.27 -24.53
CA ASN A 770 28.16 22.48 -25.49
C ASN A 770 29.19 21.38 -25.28
N ILE A 771 29.09 20.34 -26.12
CA ILE A 771 29.87 19.11 -26.03
C ILE A 771 31.13 19.22 -26.90
N LYS A 772 32.30 18.91 -26.36
CA LYS A 772 33.59 19.07 -27.02
C LYS A 772 33.95 17.88 -27.93
N GLU A 773 33.44 16.71 -27.66
CA GLU A 773 33.65 15.46 -28.40
C GLU A 773 32.42 14.54 -28.23
N ASP A 774 32.27 13.54 -29.11
CA ASP A 774 31.15 12.59 -29.02
C ASP A 774 31.20 11.85 -27.70
N LYS A 775 30.07 11.92 -26.93
CA LYS A 775 29.95 11.42 -25.56
C LYS A 775 28.63 10.67 -25.38
N VAL A 776 28.50 10.06 -24.22
CA VAL A 776 27.25 9.60 -23.68
C VAL A 776 26.76 10.61 -22.64
N ILE A 777 25.50 10.96 -22.67
CA ILE A 777 24.84 11.65 -21.55
C ILE A 777 24.32 10.58 -20.59
N PHE A 778 24.89 10.58 -19.39
CA PHE A 778 24.44 9.80 -18.25
C PHE A 778 23.51 10.65 -17.39
N THR A 779 22.42 10.09 -16.90
CA THR A 779 21.47 10.78 -16.04
C THR A 779 21.19 9.99 -14.77
N SER A 780 20.84 10.66 -13.69
CA SER A 780 20.28 10.03 -12.49
C SER A 780 18.73 10.00 -12.54
N ILE A 781 18.16 9.71 -13.70
CA ILE A 781 16.73 9.53 -13.93
C ILE A 781 16.48 8.05 -14.21
N PRO A 782 15.51 7.38 -13.56
CA PRO A 782 15.14 6.02 -13.90
C PRO A 782 14.73 5.88 -15.37
N TYR A 783 15.19 4.81 -16.01
CA TYR A 783 14.86 4.55 -17.40
C TYR A 783 13.37 4.17 -17.55
N ASP A 784 12.65 4.96 -18.35
CA ASP A 784 11.29 4.68 -18.78
C ASP A 784 11.17 4.91 -20.29
N ASN A 785 10.63 3.94 -21.01
CA ASN A 785 10.40 4.05 -22.47
C ASN A 785 9.46 5.21 -22.85
N ASN A 786 8.72 5.79 -21.91
CA ASN A 786 7.84 6.93 -22.12
C ASN A 786 8.55 8.29 -21.90
N LEU A 787 9.78 8.29 -21.41
CA LEU A 787 10.66 9.45 -21.42
C LEU A 787 11.27 9.58 -22.82
N LYS A 788 10.76 10.53 -23.60
CA LYS A 788 11.22 10.79 -24.98
C LYS A 788 12.25 11.89 -24.98
N VAL A 789 13.43 11.60 -25.57
CA VAL A 789 14.55 12.53 -25.66
C VAL A 789 14.64 13.06 -27.08
N TYR A 790 14.69 14.37 -27.20
CA TYR A 790 14.87 15.08 -28.47
C TYR A 790 16.17 15.89 -28.41
N ILE A 791 17.04 15.74 -29.42
CA ILE A 791 18.20 16.60 -29.60
C ILE A 791 17.96 17.47 -30.85
N ASP A 792 18.01 18.79 -30.68
CA ASP A 792 17.78 19.78 -31.75
C ASP A 792 16.43 19.54 -32.49
N GLY A 793 15.40 19.08 -31.77
CA GLY A 793 14.07 18.78 -32.29
C GLY A 793 13.89 17.37 -32.84
N ASN A 794 14.94 16.58 -33.01
CA ASN A 794 14.88 15.21 -33.52
C ASN A 794 14.77 14.22 -32.37
N LEU A 795 13.80 13.30 -32.45
CA LEU A 795 13.67 12.17 -31.50
C LEU A 795 14.87 11.24 -31.68
N ILE A 796 15.52 10.89 -30.58
CA ILE A 796 16.65 9.97 -30.56
C ILE A 796 16.35 8.69 -29.79
N ASP A 797 17.11 7.65 -30.07
CA ASP A 797 17.06 6.42 -29.29
C ASP A 797 17.74 6.60 -27.94
N THR A 798 17.11 6.06 -26.93
CA THR A 798 17.60 6.03 -25.55
C THR A 798 17.84 4.60 -25.11
N TYR A 799 18.76 4.42 -24.19
CA TYR A 799 19.05 3.10 -23.60
C TYR A 799 19.26 3.24 -22.10
N LYS A 800 19.31 2.11 -21.42
CA LYS A 800 19.55 2.06 -19.98
C LYS A 800 21.02 1.73 -19.69
N ILE A 801 21.59 2.44 -18.72
CA ILE A 801 22.82 2.03 -18.04
C ILE A 801 22.38 1.47 -16.72
N ASP A 802 22.43 0.14 -16.62
CA ASP A 802 21.69 -0.61 -15.61
C ASP A 802 20.21 -0.22 -15.61
N SER A 803 19.77 0.62 -14.68
CA SER A 803 18.37 1.08 -14.54
C SER A 803 18.18 2.57 -14.84
N LEU A 804 19.23 3.28 -15.25
CA LEU A 804 19.24 4.73 -15.46
C LEU A 804 19.19 5.11 -16.94
N LEU A 805 18.54 6.24 -17.24
CA LEU A 805 18.39 6.77 -18.59
C LEU A 805 19.72 7.31 -19.13
N ALA A 806 20.10 6.89 -20.34
CA ALA A 806 21.25 7.40 -21.07
C ALA A 806 20.98 7.52 -22.57
N PHE A 807 21.76 8.34 -23.25
CA PHE A 807 21.70 8.54 -24.69
C PHE A 807 23.02 9.10 -25.25
N ASP A 808 23.26 8.87 -26.53
CA ASP A 808 24.44 9.39 -27.25
C ASP A 808 24.22 10.88 -27.60
N ILE A 809 25.31 11.64 -27.59
CA ILE A 809 25.36 13.03 -28.05
C ILE A 809 26.63 13.26 -28.86
N SER A 810 26.49 13.94 -30.00
CA SER A 810 27.62 14.34 -30.84
C SER A 810 28.30 15.59 -30.31
N LYS A 811 29.50 15.87 -30.79
CA LYS A 811 30.20 17.14 -30.57
C LYS A 811 29.39 18.31 -31.13
N GLY A 812 29.26 19.36 -30.34
CA GLY A 812 28.55 20.59 -30.73
C GLY A 812 27.75 21.26 -29.63
N LYS A 813 27.05 22.30 -30.04
CA LYS A 813 26.03 22.94 -29.21
C LYS A 813 24.69 22.27 -29.49
N HIS A 814 24.01 21.80 -28.46
CA HIS A 814 22.74 21.08 -28.60
C HIS A 814 21.69 21.61 -27.62
N ASN A 815 20.44 21.54 -28.08
CA ASN A 815 19.27 21.77 -27.27
C ASN A 815 18.58 20.42 -27.05
N ILE A 816 18.63 19.90 -25.83
CA ILE A 816 18.04 18.62 -25.42
C ILE A 816 16.69 18.90 -24.76
N VAL A 817 15.68 18.14 -25.16
CA VAL A 817 14.36 18.18 -24.53
C VAL A 817 13.96 16.76 -24.14
N ILE A 818 13.69 16.56 -22.87
CA ILE A 818 13.13 15.32 -22.33
C ILE A 818 11.67 15.54 -21.99
N LYS A 819 10.78 14.68 -22.49
CA LYS A 819 9.35 14.75 -22.25
C LYS A 819 8.81 13.40 -21.81
N TYR A 820 7.98 13.40 -20.80
CA TYR A 820 7.16 12.23 -20.50
C TYR A 820 5.97 12.16 -21.47
N GLN A 821 5.89 11.08 -22.26
CA GLN A 821 4.85 10.89 -23.27
C GLN A 821 4.45 9.41 -23.34
N ASN A 822 3.34 9.04 -22.72
CA ASN A 822 2.81 7.68 -22.73
C ASN A 822 1.75 7.51 -23.81
N ASN A 823 2.13 6.87 -24.92
CA ASN A 823 1.26 6.65 -26.07
C ASN A 823 0.09 5.70 -25.73
N LEU A 824 0.29 4.70 -24.85
CA LEU A 824 -0.78 3.80 -24.42
C LEU A 824 -1.85 4.53 -23.59
N MET A 825 -1.43 5.50 -22.76
CA MET A 825 -2.37 6.36 -22.03
C MET A 825 -3.20 7.21 -22.99
N ILE A 826 -2.59 7.76 -24.05
CA ILE A 826 -3.30 8.55 -25.08
C ILE A 826 -4.34 7.67 -25.78
N VAL A 827 -3.93 6.51 -26.29
CA VAL A 827 -4.83 5.55 -26.97
C VAL A 827 -5.94 5.10 -26.03
N GLY A 828 -5.60 4.74 -24.79
CA GLY A 828 -6.57 4.35 -23.77
C GLY A 828 -7.57 5.46 -23.46
N THR A 829 -7.11 6.73 -23.40
CA THR A 829 -8.00 7.89 -23.18
C THR A 829 -8.98 8.08 -24.31
N ILE A 830 -8.55 7.90 -25.56
CA ILE A 830 -9.44 7.96 -26.75
C ILE A 830 -10.50 6.86 -26.66
N ILE A 831 -10.10 5.61 -26.36
CA ILE A 831 -11.02 4.48 -26.22
C ILE A 831 -12.04 4.74 -25.10
N SER A 832 -11.58 5.16 -23.92
CA SER A 832 -12.45 5.45 -22.77
C SER A 832 -13.44 6.57 -23.09
N SER A 833 -12.98 7.64 -23.75
CA SER A 833 -13.81 8.80 -24.13
C SER A 833 -14.90 8.39 -25.13
N ILE A 834 -14.55 7.64 -26.17
CA ILE A 834 -15.51 7.12 -27.17
C ILE A 834 -16.54 6.20 -26.48
N THR A 835 -16.09 5.34 -25.59
CA THR A 835 -16.96 4.42 -24.85
C THR A 835 -17.94 5.16 -23.95
N LEU A 836 -17.46 6.18 -23.20
CA LEU A 836 -18.30 7.02 -22.35
C LEU A 836 -19.35 7.78 -23.16
N LEU A 837 -18.97 8.42 -24.27
CA LEU A 837 -19.88 9.12 -25.17
C LEU A 837 -20.93 8.16 -25.74
N SER A 838 -20.53 6.97 -26.18
CA SER A 838 -21.44 5.94 -26.68
C SER A 838 -22.46 5.50 -25.63
N LEU A 839 -22.04 5.32 -24.38
CA LEU A 839 -22.97 4.99 -23.28
C LEU A 839 -23.97 6.10 -23.02
N ILE A 840 -23.54 7.36 -23.01
CA ILE A 840 -24.42 8.53 -22.82
C ILE A 840 -25.46 8.57 -23.95
N LEU A 841 -25.04 8.43 -25.22
CA LEU A 841 -25.94 8.43 -26.39
C LEU A 841 -26.96 7.26 -26.35
N ILE A 842 -26.52 6.07 -25.98
CA ILE A 842 -27.45 4.92 -25.85
C ILE A 842 -28.46 5.15 -24.73
N HIS A 843 -28.01 5.74 -23.61
CA HIS A 843 -28.88 6.01 -22.47
C HIS A 843 -29.92 7.10 -22.78
N THR A 844 -29.54 8.18 -23.45
CA THR A 844 -30.43 9.26 -23.85
C THR A 844 -31.48 8.79 -24.87
N LYS A 845 -31.06 8.02 -25.91
CA LYS A 845 -32.02 7.42 -26.90
C LYS A 845 -33.00 6.45 -26.28
N ARG A 846 -32.73 5.84 -25.14
CA ARG A 846 -33.66 4.94 -24.45
C ARG A 846 -34.67 5.66 -23.56
N LYS A 847 -34.37 6.91 -23.17
CA LYS A 847 -35.29 7.76 -22.38
C LYS A 847 -36.26 8.52 -23.24
N ASN A 848 -35.90 8.82 -24.48
CA ASN A 848 -36.80 9.36 -25.53
C ASN A 848 -37.47 8.17 -26.27
#